data_5bc27d53fc4bcd0e9a5709e420fba105
#
_entry.id   5bc27d53fc4bcd0e9a5709e420fba105
#
_cell.length_a   1.000
_cell.length_b   1.000
_cell.length_c   1.000
_cell.angle_alpha   90.00
_cell.angle_beta   90.00
_cell.angle_gamma   90.00
#
_symmetry.space_group_name_H-M   'P 1'
#
loop_
_entity.id
_entity.type
_entity.pdbx_description
1 polymer ?
#
loop_
_entity_poly.entity_id
_entity_poly.type
_entity_poly.pdbx_seq_one_letter_code
_entity_poly.pdbx_strand_id
1 'polypeptide(L)'
;ALSPHSPLAPSPPTHLLPSGSSPLSCPLTCPTVKPGMLNVHLLPHTHDDVGWLKTVDQYYYGVKNDIQHASVQYILDSVISALLADPTRRFIYVEMAFFSRWWKEQTSATQDTVQELVRQGRLEFVNGGWVMNDEAATHYGAIVDQMTLGLRFLQDTFGSHGRPRVAWHIDPFGHSREQASLFAQMGFDGFFLGRIDYQDKIVRGQKLRMEEVWRASASLQPPAADLFTGVLPNNYNPPEDLCWDMLCADPPVVEDPNSPRFNADNLVTYFLELAYSQKHNYRTNHTVMTMGSDFQYENANMWFKNMDSLIRLVNKQQENGSRVHVLYSTPSCYLQELHKANLTWSVKEDDFFPYADGPHMFWTGYFSSRPALKRYERLSYNFLQVSALMGILEAQRSLFPTSLFFLRCAMAVLQHHDAVTGTSRQIVADDYARQLAAAWGPCEVLVSNALVQLSDYKQDFSFCHELNVSICPVSQNSEHFLVTVYNPLGRKVHQMVRLPVREGLFTVKNPNGKTVLSNVLMLPSSYSEKYQWELLFSASVPALGFSIYSVTKITGHKFYQERSLQARPRKARSHALSIENEYIRATFDSGTGLLKNIENMEEKLSLPVRQGFFWYNASPGDEQSSQASGAYIFRPWQLKPLPVSRWAQIRLVKVSTYVSAQRAASTQSHLAPGLHPVFSLSH
;
A
#
# COMPACT_ATOMS: atom_id res chain seq x y z
N ALA A 1 27.61 -47.41 13.24
CA ALA A 1 27.65 -48.23 12.02
C ALA A 1 26.30 -48.07 11.31
N LEU A 2 26.23 -47.15 10.38
CA LEU A 2 25.15 -47.09 9.40
C LEU A 2 25.77 -46.86 8.03
N SER A 3 25.43 -47.75 7.11
CA SER A 3 25.90 -47.83 5.72
C SER A 3 25.55 -46.60 4.88
N PRO A 4 26.34 -46.31 3.82
CA PRO A 4 26.01 -45.20 2.91
C PRO A 4 24.93 -45.66 1.92
N HIS A 5 23.84 -44.92 1.85
CA HIS A 5 22.82 -45.11 0.82
C HIS A 5 23.16 -44.34 -0.44
N SER A 6 22.90 -45.00 -1.55
CA SER A 6 23.05 -44.61 -2.94
C SER A 6 22.44 -43.26 -3.29
N PRO A 7 22.96 -42.53 -4.29
CA PRO A 7 22.41 -41.27 -4.72
C PRO A 7 21.06 -41.49 -5.43
N LEU A 8 20.03 -40.82 -4.95
CA LEU A 8 18.75 -40.68 -5.63
C LEU A 8 18.97 -39.89 -6.94
N ALA A 9 18.55 -40.48 -8.04
CA ALA A 9 18.52 -39.87 -9.37
C ALA A 9 17.73 -38.54 -9.32
N PRO A 10 18.14 -37.52 -10.05
CA PRO A 10 17.38 -36.27 -10.12
C PRO A 10 16.03 -36.54 -10.80
N SER A 11 14.97 -36.18 -10.12
CA SER A 11 13.61 -36.10 -10.69
C SER A 11 13.62 -35.14 -11.88
N PRO A 12 12.93 -35.43 -12.97
CA PRO A 12 12.86 -34.53 -14.11
C PRO A 12 12.17 -33.21 -13.70
N PRO A 13 12.52 -32.11 -14.36
CA PRO A 13 11.89 -30.81 -14.06
C PRO A 13 10.40 -30.92 -14.34
N THR A 14 9.60 -30.74 -13.30
CA THR A 14 8.15 -30.65 -13.43
C THR A 14 7.80 -29.45 -14.27
N HIS A 15 7.26 -29.80 -15.38
CA HIS A 15 6.69 -29.03 -16.45
C HIS A 15 6.00 -27.72 -16.03
N LEU A 16 6.38 -26.68 -16.73
CA LEU A 16 5.53 -25.69 -17.39
C LEU A 16 4.04 -25.97 -17.16
N LEU A 17 3.37 -24.97 -16.58
CA LEU A 17 1.92 -24.88 -16.62
C LEU A 17 1.46 -25.16 -18.06
N PRO A 18 0.50 -26.05 -18.28
CA PRO A 18 0.03 -26.31 -19.62
C PRO A 18 -0.61 -25.04 -20.15
N SER A 19 -0.15 -24.60 -21.30
CA SER A 19 -0.85 -23.71 -22.20
C SER A 19 -2.10 -24.48 -22.72
N GLY A 20 -3.12 -24.51 -21.93
CA GLY A 20 -4.39 -25.10 -22.19
C GLY A 20 -5.39 -24.42 -21.30
N SER A 21 -6.00 -23.38 -21.82
CA SER A 21 -7.21 -22.81 -21.29
C SER A 21 -8.25 -23.93 -21.13
N SER A 22 -8.28 -24.57 -19.97
CA SER A 22 -9.48 -25.25 -19.53
C SER A 22 -10.53 -24.17 -19.31
N PRO A 23 -11.67 -24.25 -19.97
CA PRO A 23 -12.80 -23.37 -19.68
C PRO A 23 -13.47 -23.84 -18.37
N LEU A 24 -12.81 -23.63 -17.24
CA LEU A 24 -13.40 -23.63 -15.90
C LEU A 24 -13.89 -22.21 -15.55
N SER A 25 -14.30 -21.45 -16.56
CA SER A 25 -15.06 -20.23 -16.33
C SER A 25 -16.51 -20.61 -16.16
N CYS A 26 -17.05 -20.53 -14.93
CA CYS A 26 -18.47 -20.38 -14.76
C CYS A 26 -18.98 -19.32 -15.76
N PRO A 27 -19.97 -19.62 -16.61
CA PRO A 27 -20.47 -18.62 -17.54
C PRO A 27 -20.98 -17.41 -16.75
N LEU A 28 -20.48 -16.23 -17.07
CA LEU A 28 -20.99 -14.98 -16.51
C LEU A 28 -22.46 -14.85 -16.90
N THR A 29 -23.34 -14.67 -15.92
CA THR A 29 -24.74 -14.38 -16.16
C THR A 29 -24.93 -12.88 -16.40
N CYS A 30 -24.49 -12.42 -17.56
CA CYS A 30 -24.59 -11.02 -17.92
C CYS A 30 -25.96 -10.63 -18.46
N PRO A 31 -26.41 -9.40 -18.23
CA PRO A 31 -27.66 -8.88 -18.81
C PRO A 31 -27.50 -8.74 -20.33
N THR A 32 -28.63 -8.84 -21.02
CA THR A 32 -28.65 -8.82 -22.49
C THR A 32 -28.47 -7.41 -23.02
N VAL A 33 -27.46 -7.20 -23.85
CA VAL A 33 -27.24 -5.97 -24.61
C VAL A 33 -27.99 -5.96 -25.92
N LYS A 34 -28.27 -4.79 -26.50
CA LYS A 34 -28.96 -4.67 -27.79
C LYS A 34 -27.94 -4.33 -28.89
N PRO A 35 -27.71 -5.22 -29.86
CA PRO A 35 -26.82 -4.97 -30.98
C PRO A 35 -27.21 -3.70 -31.77
N GLY A 36 -26.23 -2.92 -32.19
CA GLY A 36 -26.43 -1.70 -32.96
C GLY A 36 -27.00 -0.52 -32.18
N MET A 37 -27.19 -0.64 -30.88
CA MET A 37 -27.57 0.45 -29.98
C MET A 37 -26.38 0.91 -29.13
N LEU A 38 -26.46 2.11 -28.59
CA LEU A 38 -25.57 2.56 -27.52
C LEU A 38 -26.03 1.90 -26.20
N ASN A 39 -25.27 0.94 -25.70
CA ASN A 39 -25.55 0.25 -24.46
C ASN A 39 -24.87 0.97 -23.30
N VAL A 40 -25.66 1.52 -22.39
CA VAL A 40 -25.18 2.22 -21.19
C VAL A 40 -25.26 1.27 -20.01
N HIS A 41 -24.09 0.86 -19.53
CA HIS A 41 -23.95 -0.04 -18.39
C HIS A 41 -23.96 0.76 -17.09
N LEU A 42 -25.03 0.66 -16.31
CA LEU A 42 -25.07 1.22 -14.96
C LEU A 42 -24.38 0.25 -13.99
N LEU A 43 -23.39 0.72 -13.27
CA LEU A 43 -22.63 -0.04 -12.28
C LEU A 43 -22.96 0.45 -10.87
N PRO A 44 -23.96 -0.14 -10.18
CA PRO A 44 -24.25 0.20 -8.79
C PRO A 44 -23.12 -0.23 -7.88
N HIS A 45 -22.57 0.71 -7.07
CA HIS A 45 -21.45 0.48 -6.19
C HIS A 45 -21.46 1.41 -4.98
N THR A 46 -20.72 1.05 -3.95
CA THR A 46 -20.29 1.92 -2.87
C THR A 46 -18.77 1.93 -2.78
N HIS A 47 -18.18 2.99 -2.26
CA HIS A 47 -16.77 3.05 -1.88
C HIS A 47 -16.68 3.19 -0.37
N ASP A 48 -16.16 2.18 0.31
CA ASP A 48 -16.15 2.09 1.76
C ASP A 48 -14.71 2.09 2.29
N ASP A 49 -14.18 3.27 2.64
CA ASP A 49 -12.83 3.42 3.16
C ASP A 49 -12.61 2.63 4.45
N VAL A 50 -11.55 1.83 4.48
CA VAL A 50 -11.16 1.06 5.66
C VAL A 50 -10.41 1.97 6.64
N GLY A 51 -11.12 3.01 7.08
CA GLY A 51 -10.65 4.12 7.91
C GLY A 51 -10.19 5.32 7.09
N TRP A 52 -10.71 6.51 7.41
CA TRP A 52 -10.35 7.80 6.82
C TRP A 52 -10.66 8.95 7.79
N LEU A 53 -11.89 9.46 7.80
CA LEU A 53 -12.36 10.47 8.77
C LEU A 53 -12.81 9.84 10.09
N LYS A 54 -13.22 8.59 10.03
CA LYS A 54 -13.60 7.74 11.16
C LYS A 54 -12.73 6.48 11.17
N THR A 55 -12.61 5.84 12.34
CA THR A 55 -11.91 4.55 12.43
C THR A 55 -12.69 3.44 11.72
N VAL A 56 -12.04 2.32 11.44
CA VAL A 56 -12.67 1.15 10.81
C VAL A 56 -13.93 0.72 11.56
N ASP A 57 -13.86 0.63 12.89
CA ASP A 57 -15.01 0.27 13.72
C ASP A 57 -16.13 1.32 13.66
N GLN A 58 -15.78 2.60 13.64
CA GLN A 58 -16.76 3.68 13.56
C GLN A 58 -17.50 3.67 12.22
N TYR A 59 -16.83 3.35 11.13
CA TYR A 59 -17.48 3.16 9.83
C TYR A 59 -18.35 1.92 9.79
N TYR A 60 -17.89 0.80 10.34
CA TYR A 60 -18.66 -0.44 10.31
C TYR A 60 -19.98 -0.31 11.09
N TYR A 61 -19.91 0.18 12.33
CA TYR A 61 -21.07 0.27 13.22
C TYR A 61 -21.94 1.51 13.01
N GLY A 62 -21.52 2.50 12.24
CA GLY A 62 -22.28 3.72 12.01
C GLY A 62 -22.30 4.67 13.21
N VAL A 63 -21.19 4.80 13.93
CA VAL A 63 -21.05 5.77 15.02
C VAL A 63 -20.30 7.02 14.52
N LYS A 64 -20.38 8.12 15.26
CA LYS A 64 -19.80 9.42 14.87
C LYS A 64 -20.29 9.94 13.52
N ASN A 65 -21.60 9.84 13.30
CA ASN A 65 -22.24 10.29 12.06
C ASN A 65 -22.28 11.83 11.91
N ASP A 66 -21.94 12.56 12.97
CA ASP A 66 -21.65 13.99 12.94
C ASP A 66 -20.34 14.34 12.18
N ILE A 67 -19.39 13.39 12.09
CA ILE A 67 -18.16 13.52 11.31
C ILE A 67 -18.44 13.18 9.84
N GLN A 68 -18.98 12.01 9.60
CA GLN A 68 -19.42 11.51 8.30
C GLN A 68 -20.52 10.47 8.51
N HIS A 69 -21.67 10.68 7.85
CA HIS A 69 -22.78 9.73 7.92
C HIS A 69 -22.44 8.50 7.10
N ALA A 70 -22.12 7.40 7.78
CA ALA A 70 -21.69 6.16 7.14
C ALA A 70 -21.82 4.98 8.11
N SER A 71 -22.41 3.88 7.64
CA SER A 71 -22.53 2.62 8.37
C SER A 71 -22.47 1.42 7.41
N VAL A 72 -21.33 0.78 7.31
CA VAL A 72 -21.10 -0.27 6.31
C VAL A 72 -21.97 -1.51 6.56
N GLN A 73 -22.22 -1.89 7.82
CA GLN A 73 -23.12 -2.99 8.11
C GLN A 73 -24.54 -2.78 7.52
N TYR A 74 -25.06 -1.55 7.60
CA TYR A 74 -26.39 -1.23 7.06
C TYR A 74 -26.38 -1.09 5.54
N ILE A 75 -25.27 -0.66 4.93
CA ILE A 75 -25.08 -0.67 3.48
C ILE A 75 -25.23 -2.10 2.96
N LEU A 76 -24.51 -3.05 3.54
CA LEU A 76 -24.57 -4.45 3.12
C LEU A 76 -25.97 -5.06 3.32
N ASP A 77 -26.60 -4.84 4.48
CA ASP A 77 -27.96 -5.32 4.77
C ASP A 77 -28.98 -4.79 3.73
N SER A 78 -28.92 -3.49 3.47
CA SER A 78 -29.83 -2.81 2.56
C SER A 78 -29.65 -3.27 1.11
N VAL A 79 -28.39 -3.42 0.67
CA VAL A 79 -28.06 -3.89 -0.68
C VAL A 79 -28.55 -5.32 -0.91
N ILE A 80 -28.29 -6.25 0.02
CA ILE A 80 -28.77 -7.63 -0.12
C ILE A 80 -30.30 -7.67 -0.19
N SER A 81 -30.98 -6.93 0.67
CA SER A 81 -32.45 -6.82 0.62
C SER A 81 -32.95 -6.27 -0.72
N ALA A 82 -32.31 -5.24 -1.25
CA ALA A 82 -32.69 -4.64 -2.53
C ALA A 82 -32.42 -5.56 -3.72
N LEU A 83 -31.36 -6.34 -3.70
CA LEU A 83 -31.07 -7.35 -4.72
C LEU A 83 -32.14 -8.46 -4.72
N LEU A 84 -32.60 -8.90 -3.56
CA LEU A 84 -33.63 -9.91 -3.46
C LEU A 84 -34.99 -9.46 -4.02
N ALA A 85 -35.28 -8.16 -3.91
CA ALA A 85 -36.56 -7.58 -4.34
C ALA A 85 -36.76 -7.62 -5.87
N ASP A 86 -35.70 -7.55 -6.67
CA ASP A 86 -35.77 -7.56 -8.14
C ASP A 86 -34.58 -8.32 -8.76
N PRO A 87 -34.81 -9.35 -9.60
CA PRO A 87 -33.77 -10.18 -10.18
C PRO A 87 -32.94 -9.49 -11.25
N THR A 88 -33.34 -8.33 -11.74
CA THR A 88 -32.57 -7.56 -12.74
C THR A 88 -31.46 -6.73 -12.13
N ARG A 89 -31.58 -6.39 -10.84
CA ARG A 89 -30.63 -5.54 -10.13
C ARG A 89 -29.28 -6.23 -9.95
N ARG A 90 -28.22 -5.45 -10.04
CA ARG A 90 -26.83 -5.84 -9.85
C ARG A 90 -26.16 -4.92 -8.84
N PHE A 91 -25.11 -5.42 -8.20
CA PHE A 91 -24.25 -4.62 -7.30
C PHE A 91 -22.83 -5.17 -7.32
N ILE A 92 -21.84 -4.30 -7.09
CA ILE A 92 -20.43 -4.71 -6.92
C ILE A 92 -19.92 -4.32 -5.53
N TYR A 93 -19.08 -5.16 -4.95
CA TYR A 93 -18.48 -4.89 -3.65
C TYR A 93 -16.96 -5.15 -3.66
N VAL A 94 -16.18 -4.40 -2.85
CA VAL A 94 -14.72 -4.32 -2.95
C VAL A 94 -14.02 -4.77 -1.66
N GLU A 95 -14.26 -4.12 -0.51
CA GLU A 95 -13.43 -4.15 0.69
C GLU A 95 -13.73 -5.38 1.56
N MET A 96 -12.90 -6.43 1.43
CA MET A 96 -13.10 -7.68 2.19
C MET A 96 -12.91 -7.52 3.69
N ALA A 97 -12.22 -6.47 4.15
CA ALA A 97 -12.12 -6.15 5.58
C ALA A 97 -13.50 -5.95 6.22
N PHE A 98 -14.39 -5.23 5.55
CA PHE A 98 -15.77 -5.03 6.01
C PHE A 98 -16.67 -6.23 5.69
N PHE A 99 -16.62 -6.74 4.45
CA PHE A 99 -17.49 -7.82 4.03
C PHE A 99 -17.26 -9.11 4.85
N SER A 100 -16.00 -9.46 5.16
CA SER A 100 -15.72 -10.65 5.97
C SER A 100 -16.20 -10.53 7.42
N ARG A 101 -16.24 -9.30 7.96
CA ARG A 101 -16.78 -9.01 9.27
C ARG A 101 -18.30 -9.18 9.26
N TRP A 102 -18.98 -8.52 8.34
CA TRP A 102 -20.43 -8.63 8.14
C TRP A 102 -20.84 -10.09 7.89
N TRP A 103 -20.13 -10.82 7.05
CA TRP A 103 -20.39 -12.23 6.74
C TRP A 103 -20.43 -13.12 7.97
N LYS A 104 -19.52 -12.93 8.90
CA LYS A 104 -19.43 -13.73 10.14
C LYS A 104 -20.58 -13.49 11.10
N GLU A 105 -21.26 -12.37 10.98
CA GLU A 105 -22.41 -11.99 11.81
C GLU A 105 -23.74 -12.51 11.22
N GLN A 106 -23.72 -13.02 9.96
CA GLN A 106 -24.91 -13.45 9.29
C GLN A 106 -25.35 -14.88 9.70
N THR A 107 -26.69 -15.09 9.66
CA THR A 107 -27.25 -16.43 9.81
C THR A 107 -26.90 -17.32 8.62
N SER A 108 -26.92 -18.66 8.80
CA SER A 108 -26.69 -19.60 7.70
C SER A 108 -27.65 -19.37 6.52
N ALA A 109 -28.92 -19.07 6.79
CA ALA A 109 -29.89 -18.78 5.75
C ALA A 109 -29.56 -17.52 4.94
N THR A 110 -29.06 -16.47 5.61
CA THR A 110 -28.57 -15.26 4.92
C THR A 110 -27.33 -15.58 4.10
N GLN A 111 -26.41 -16.36 4.66
CA GLN A 111 -25.18 -16.78 3.96
C GLN A 111 -25.52 -17.57 2.68
N ASP A 112 -26.41 -18.56 2.76
CA ASP A 112 -26.88 -19.33 1.60
C ASP A 112 -27.50 -18.41 0.53
N THR A 113 -28.30 -17.43 0.96
CA THR A 113 -28.92 -16.45 0.06
C THR A 113 -27.88 -15.59 -0.67
N VAL A 114 -26.86 -15.11 0.05
CA VAL A 114 -25.79 -14.30 -0.54
C VAL A 114 -24.91 -15.14 -1.48
N GLN A 115 -24.64 -16.41 -1.14
CA GLN A 115 -23.94 -17.33 -2.05
C GLN A 115 -24.72 -17.50 -3.37
N GLU A 116 -26.03 -17.58 -3.31
CA GLU A 116 -26.88 -17.66 -4.51
C GLU A 116 -26.82 -16.38 -5.34
N LEU A 117 -26.85 -15.18 -4.72
CA LEU A 117 -26.70 -13.90 -5.43
C LEU A 117 -25.33 -13.80 -6.14
N VAL A 118 -24.27 -14.27 -5.50
CA VAL A 118 -22.92 -14.35 -6.11
C VAL A 118 -22.90 -15.35 -7.26
N ARG A 119 -23.49 -16.53 -7.08
CA ARG A 119 -23.58 -17.55 -8.13
C ARG A 119 -24.36 -17.07 -9.37
N GLN A 120 -25.39 -16.25 -9.16
CA GLN A 120 -26.18 -15.61 -10.23
C GLN A 120 -25.45 -14.43 -10.90
N GLY A 121 -24.30 -13.98 -10.40
CA GLY A 121 -23.59 -12.78 -10.86
C GLY A 121 -24.36 -11.48 -10.58
N ARG A 122 -25.26 -11.49 -9.60
CA ARG A 122 -26.03 -10.32 -9.17
C ARG A 122 -25.31 -9.49 -8.11
N LEU A 123 -24.53 -10.15 -7.28
CA LEU A 123 -23.50 -9.56 -6.45
C LEU A 123 -22.14 -10.01 -7.01
N GLU A 124 -21.36 -9.09 -7.54
CA GLU A 124 -20.02 -9.36 -8.06
C GLU A 124 -18.97 -8.75 -7.14
N PHE A 125 -17.98 -9.55 -6.75
CA PHE A 125 -16.80 -9.01 -6.09
C PHE A 125 -15.81 -8.50 -7.13
N VAL A 126 -15.34 -7.27 -6.96
CA VAL A 126 -14.29 -6.67 -7.77
C VAL A 126 -13.11 -6.35 -6.89
N ASN A 127 -11.90 -6.26 -7.44
CA ASN A 127 -10.65 -6.15 -6.67
C ASN A 127 -10.43 -7.36 -5.74
N GLY A 128 -11.19 -7.48 -4.69
CA GLY A 128 -11.23 -8.63 -3.78
C GLY A 128 -10.10 -8.66 -2.75
N GLY A 129 -9.31 -7.60 -2.64
CA GLY A 129 -8.34 -7.43 -1.57
C GLY A 129 -9.00 -7.14 -0.21
N TRP A 130 -8.21 -7.25 0.86
CA TRP A 130 -8.66 -6.84 2.19
C TRP A 130 -9.07 -5.37 2.21
N VAL A 131 -8.29 -4.54 1.49
CA VAL A 131 -8.53 -3.12 1.26
C VAL A 131 -8.29 -2.78 -0.22
N MET A 132 -8.71 -1.59 -0.65
CA MET A 132 -8.23 -0.94 -1.87
C MET A 132 -6.92 -0.22 -1.53
N ASN A 133 -5.80 -0.85 -1.90
CA ASN A 133 -4.48 -0.38 -1.45
C ASN A 133 -3.99 0.84 -2.19
N ASP A 134 -3.19 1.65 -1.50
CA ASP A 134 -2.37 2.69 -2.11
C ASP A 134 -1.32 2.08 -3.06
N GLU A 135 -0.95 2.82 -4.11
CA GLU A 135 -0.02 2.33 -5.14
C GLU A 135 1.35 3.05 -5.11
N ALA A 136 1.48 4.14 -4.35
CA ALA A 136 2.71 4.93 -4.29
C ALA A 136 3.58 4.63 -3.07
N ALA A 137 2.99 4.58 -1.88
CA ALA A 137 3.69 4.43 -0.62
C ALA A 137 3.72 2.99 -0.08
N THR A 138 3.05 2.05 -0.73
CA THR A 138 3.04 0.62 -0.40
C THR A 138 4.27 -0.10 -0.94
N HIS A 139 4.60 -1.26 -0.35
CA HIS A 139 5.56 -2.22 -0.89
C HIS A 139 4.83 -3.39 -1.55
N TYR A 140 5.32 -3.88 -2.70
CA TYR A 140 4.65 -4.92 -3.49
C TYR A 140 4.36 -6.20 -2.69
N GLY A 141 5.23 -6.58 -1.76
CA GLY A 141 5.02 -7.78 -0.93
C GLY A 141 3.80 -7.64 -0.02
N ALA A 142 3.60 -6.47 0.60
CA ALA A 142 2.44 -6.20 1.44
C ALA A 142 1.15 -6.08 0.61
N ILE A 143 1.23 -5.58 -0.63
CA ILE A 143 0.11 -5.61 -1.59
C ILE A 143 -0.31 -7.06 -1.87
N VAL A 144 0.64 -7.93 -2.17
CA VAL A 144 0.37 -9.35 -2.44
C VAL A 144 -0.26 -10.02 -1.21
N ASP A 145 0.22 -9.72 0.00
CA ASP A 145 -0.30 -10.31 1.23
C ASP A 145 -1.74 -9.87 1.50
N GLN A 146 -2.05 -8.58 1.37
CA GLN A 146 -3.41 -8.08 1.57
C GLN A 146 -4.39 -8.60 0.51
N MET A 147 -3.97 -8.69 -0.77
CA MET A 147 -4.75 -9.31 -1.83
C MET A 147 -4.99 -10.80 -1.55
N THR A 148 -3.96 -11.53 -1.14
CA THR A 148 -4.06 -12.95 -0.80
C THR A 148 -5.06 -13.19 0.33
N LEU A 149 -5.08 -12.33 1.35
CA LEU A 149 -6.00 -12.44 2.48
C LEU A 149 -7.47 -12.34 2.01
N GLY A 150 -7.78 -11.35 1.19
CA GLY A 150 -9.13 -11.15 0.66
C GLY A 150 -9.53 -12.24 -0.35
N LEU A 151 -8.66 -12.57 -1.30
CA LEU A 151 -8.93 -13.58 -2.32
C LEU A 151 -9.11 -14.98 -1.73
N ARG A 152 -8.36 -15.34 -0.67
CA ARG A 152 -8.57 -16.60 0.05
C ARG A 152 -9.91 -16.63 0.77
N PHE A 153 -10.27 -15.53 1.45
CA PHE A 153 -11.60 -15.45 2.06
C PHE A 153 -12.71 -15.68 1.04
N LEU A 154 -12.63 -15.06 -0.13
CA LEU A 154 -13.60 -15.23 -1.21
C LEU A 154 -13.61 -16.67 -1.75
N GLN A 155 -12.44 -17.26 -1.97
CA GLN A 155 -12.32 -18.64 -2.44
C GLN A 155 -12.88 -19.64 -1.44
N ASP A 156 -12.59 -19.48 -0.15
CA ASP A 156 -13.05 -20.38 0.91
C ASP A 156 -14.56 -20.26 1.14
N THR A 157 -15.14 -19.08 0.90
CA THR A 157 -16.55 -18.78 1.16
C THR A 157 -17.45 -19.07 -0.05
N PHE A 158 -17.03 -18.68 -1.25
CA PHE A 158 -17.86 -18.68 -2.48
C PHE A 158 -17.28 -19.58 -3.59
N GLY A 159 -16.13 -20.22 -3.36
CA GLY A 159 -15.47 -21.03 -4.39
C GLY A 159 -15.09 -20.20 -5.61
N SER A 160 -15.18 -20.80 -6.79
CA SER A 160 -14.83 -20.14 -8.06
C SER A 160 -15.76 -18.98 -8.45
N HIS A 161 -16.96 -18.93 -7.90
CA HIS A 161 -17.92 -17.85 -8.17
C HIS A 161 -17.55 -16.54 -7.46
N GLY A 162 -16.88 -16.63 -6.32
CA GLY A 162 -16.40 -15.47 -5.59
C GLY A 162 -15.11 -14.86 -6.13
N ARG A 163 -14.46 -15.50 -7.13
CA ARG A 163 -13.21 -15.01 -7.68
C ARG A 163 -13.42 -13.72 -8.48
N PRO A 164 -12.83 -12.57 -8.08
CA PRO A 164 -12.88 -11.36 -8.86
C PRO A 164 -12.17 -11.52 -10.21
N ARG A 165 -12.75 -10.98 -11.26
CA ARG A 165 -12.17 -10.94 -12.61
C ARG A 165 -11.62 -9.58 -12.96
N VAL A 166 -12.14 -8.54 -12.31
CA VAL A 166 -11.80 -7.15 -12.58
C VAL A 166 -11.18 -6.52 -11.35
N ALA A 167 -10.02 -5.93 -11.52
CA ALA A 167 -9.38 -5.07 -10.55
C ALA A 167 -10.04 -3.68 -10.57
N TRP A 168 -10.20 -3.09 -9.39
CA TRP A 168 -11.00 -1.88 -9.19
C TRP A 168 -10.30 -0.96 -8.20
N HIS A 169 -9.59 0.07 -8.72
CA HIS A 169 -8.90 1.09 -7.94
C HIS A 169 -9.43 2.47 -8.34
N ILE A 170 -10.55 2.83 -7.75
CA ILE A 170 -11.27 4.06 -8.11
C ILE A 170 -10.76 5.28 -7.35
N ASP A 171 -10.23 5.11 -6.12
CA ASP A 171 -9.82 6.19 -5.26
C ASP A 171 -8.31 6.35 -5.00
N PRO A 172 -7.42 5.35 -5.17
CA PRO A 172 -5.98 5.57 -5.04
C PRO A 172 -5.47 6.73 -5.90
N PHE A 173 -4.53 7.50 -5.38
CA PHE A 173 -4.13 8.82 -5.85
C PHE A 173 -3.01 8.75 -6.91
N GLY A 174 -3.33 8.26 -8.07
CA GLY A 174 -2.41 7.83 -9.11
C GLY A 174 -2.15 6.33 -9.07
N HIS A 175 -1.57 5.78 -10.14
CA HIS A 175 -1.47 4.33 -10.32
C HIS A 175 -0.07 3.94 -10.77
N SER A 176 0.49 2.90 -10.14
CA SER A 176 1.80 2.38 -10.46
C SER A 176 1.71 1.30 -11.55
N ARG A 177 2.72 1.28 -12.43
CA ARG A 177 2.90 0.21 -13.41
C ARG A 177 2.99 -1.16 -12.73
N GLU A 178 3.65 -1.24 -11.56
CA GLU A 178 3.80 -2.48 -10.80
C GLU A 178 2.48 -3.03 -10.30
N GLN A 179 1.54 -2.18 -9.87
CA GLN A 179 0.20 -2.63 -9.45
C GLN A 179 -0.53 -3.34 -10.60
N ALA A 180 -0.50 -2.77 -11.80
CA ALA A 180 -1.09 -3.41 -12.98
C ALA A 180 -0.39 -4.74 -13.32
N SER A 181 0.94 -4.80 -13.19
CA SER A 181 1.71 -6.04 -13.35
C SER A 181 1.31 -7.12 -12.35
N LEU A 182 1.15 -6.75 -11.08
CA LEU A 182 0.69 -7.68 -10.03
C LEU A 182 -0.72 -8.20 -10.35
N PHE A 183 -1.65 -7.34 -10.73
CA PHE A 183 -3.00 -7.76 -11.11
C PHE A 183 -3.01 -8.69 -12.32
N ALA A 184 -2.23 -8.42 -13.35
CA ALA A 184 -2.09 -9.31 -14.50
C ALA A 184 -1.56 -10.69 -14.07
N GLN A 185 -0.52 -10.73 -13.22
CA GLN A 185 0.05 -11.97 -12.70
C GLN A 185 -0.89 -12.72 -11.74
N MET A 186 -1.79 -12.03 -11.03
CA MET A 186 -2.84 -12.63 -10.23
C MET A 186 -3.99 -13.20 -11.09
N GLY A 187 -3.99 -12.93 -12.40
CA GLY A 187 -4.97 -13.46 -13.35
C GLY A 187 -6.26 -12.67 -13.42
N PHE A 188 -6.21 -11.36 -13.21
CA PHE A 188 -7.30 -10.45 -13.52
C PHE A 188 -7.44 -10.28 -15.04
N ASP A 189 -8.68 -10.13 -15.51
CA ASP A 189 -9.01 -9.94 -16.93
C ASP A 189 -8.98 -8.46 -17.34
N GLY A 190 -9.18 -7.55 -16.40
CA GLY A 190 -9.17 -6.11 -16.63
C GLY A 190 -8.99 -5.30 -15.35
N PHE A 191 -8.73 -4.00 -15.51
CA PHE A 191 -8.48 -3.07 -14.44
C PHE A 191 -9.18 -1.73 -14.72
N PHE A 192 -10.07 -1.29 -13.84
CA PHE A 192 -10.69 0.03 -13.92
C PHE A 192 -10.16 0.93 -12.83
N LEU A 193 -9.90 2.19 -13.20
CA LEU A 193 -9.33 3.21 -12.34
C LEU A 193 -9.95 4.58 -12.63
N GLY A 194 -9.85 5.50 -11.65
CA GLY A 194 -10.51 6.81 -11.74
C GLY A 194 -9.55 8.00 -11.74
N ARG A 195 -8.56 7.99 -10.84
CA ARG A 195 -7.72 9.15 -10.54
C ARG A 195 -6.43 9.14 -11.35
N ILE A 196 -6.46 9.84 -12.49
CA ILE A 196 -5.29 10.17 -13.30
C ILE A 196 -5.19 11.69 -13.47
N ASP A 197 -4.06 12.19 -13.92
CA ASP A 197 -3.88 13.61 -14.21
C ASP A 197 -5.02 14.15 -15.09
N TYR A 198 -5.60 15.29 -14.68
CA TYR A 198 -6.78 15.86 -15.35
C TYR A 198 -6.54 16.22 -16.82
N GLN A 199 -5.32 16.66 -17.18
CA GLN A 199 -4.96 16.97 -18.57
C GLN A 199 -4.82 15.70 -19.41
N ASP A 200 -4.21 14.64 -18.84
CA ASP A 200 -4.12 13.34 -19.50
C ASP A 200 -5.51 12.74 -19.74
N LYS A 201 -6.43 12.85 -18.77
CA LYS A 201 -7.81 12.37 -18.92
C LYS A 201 -8.54 13.06 -20.08
N ILE A 202 -8.41 14.38 -20.19
CA ILE A 202 -8.99 15.16 -21.32
C ILE A 202 -8.41 14.68 -22.65
N VAL A 203 -7.10 14.57 -22.75
CA VAL A 203 -6.42 14.14 -23.99
C VAL A 203 -6.80 12.71 -24.37
N ARG A 204 -6.92 11.81 -23.40
CA ARG A 204 -7.35 10.42 -23.62
C ARG A 204 -8.79 10.36 -24.16
N GLY A 205 -9.71 11.14 -23.59
CA GLY A 205 -11.07 11.24 -24.11
C GLY A 205 -11.09 11.70 -25.56
N GLN A 206 -10.41 12.79 -25.86
CA GLN A 206 -10.32 13.32 -27.24
C GLN A 206 -9.70 12.34 -28.24
N LYS A 207 -8.75 11.51 -27.80
CA LYS A 207 -8.05 10.52 -28.64
C LYS A 207 -8.67 9.13 -28.61
N LEU A 208 -9.79 8.92 -27.92
CA LEU A 208 -10.44 7.63 -27.71
C LEU A 208 -9.49 6.59 -27.08
N ARG A 209 -8.72 7.01 -26.07
CA ARG A 209 -7.75 6.20 -25.32
C ARG A 209 -8.10 6.07 -23.84
N MET A 210 -9.37 6.19 -23.51
CA MET A 210 -9.85 5.92 -22.15
C MET A 210 -9.73 4.43 -21.80
N GLU A 211 -9.63 3.58 -22.80
CA GLU A 211 -9.48 2.13 -22.68
C GLU A 211 -8.31 1.68 -23.54
N GLU A 212 -7.40 0.92 -22.96
CA GLU A 212 -6.17 0.46 -23.61
C GLU A 212 -5.60 -0.81 -22.95
N VAL A 213 -4.59 -1.41 -23.53
CA VAL A 213 -3.81 -2.48 -22.90
C VAL A 213 -2.63 -1.84 -22.18
N TRP A 214 -2.54 -2.06 -20.88
CA TRP A 214 -1.38 -1.63 -20.09
C TRP A 214 -0.33 -2.74 -20.07
N ARG A 215 0.80 -2.49 -20.77
CA ARG A 215 1.99 -3.35 -20.73
C ARG A 215 2.78 -3.03 -19.48
N ALA A 216 2.45 -3.71 -18.41
CA ALA A 216 2.80 -3.33 -17.06
C ALA A 216 4.18 -3.86 -16.60
N SER A 217 5.02 -4.37 -17.49
CA SER A 217 6.39 -4.81 -17.16
C SER A 217 7.34 -4.61 -18.32
N ALA A 218 8.56 -4.13 -18.01
CA ALA A 218 9.65 -4.05 -18.96
C ALA A 218 10.46 -5.37 -19.06
N SER A 219 10.34 -6.26 -18.06
CA SER A 219 11.13 -7.48 -17.94
C SER A 219 10.35 -8.76 -18.24
N LEU A 220 9.04 -8.75 -18.05
CA LEU A 220 8.19 -9.88 -18.41
C LEU A 220 7.80 -9.80 -19.89
N GLN A 221 7.93 -10.93 -20.59
CA GLN A 221 7.53 -10.98 -21.99
C GLN A 221 6.02 -10.87 -22.14
N PRO A 222 5.52 -10.06 -23.09
CA PRO A 222 4.09 -10.00 -23.38
C PRO A 222 3.55 -11.38 -23.78
N PRO A 223 2.30 -11.74 -23.38
CA PRO A 223 1.32 -10.92 -22.65
C PRO A 223 1.35 -11.09 -21.12
N ALA A 224 2.41 -11.63 -20.51
CA ALA A 224 2.43 -12.03 -19.10
C ALA A 224 2.08 -10.92 -18.10
N ALA A 225 2.33 -9.65 -18.46
CA ALA A 225 1.96 -8.49 -17.67
C ALA A 225 1.16 -7.45 -18.49
N ASP A 226 0.48 -7.89 -19.55
CA ASP A 226 -0.45 -7.06 -20.30
C ASP A 226 -1.83 -7.15 -19.64
N LEU A 227 -2.43 -6.02 -19.27
CA LEU A 227 -3.73 -5.96 -18.62
C LEU A 227 -4.62 -4.93 -19.30
N PHE A 228 -5.80 -5.34 -19.74
CA PHE A 228 -6.78 -4.40 -20.25
C PHE A 228 -7.16 -3.40 -19.15
N THR A 229 -7.07 -2.11 -19.42
CA THR A 229 -7.25 -1.05 -18.44
C THR A 229 -8.20 0.01 -18.96
N GLY A 230 -9.19 0.37 -18.15
CA GLY A 230 -10.17 1.39 -18.46
C GLY A 230 -10.15 2.54 -17.45
N VAL A 231 -10.12 3.78 -17.96
CA VAL A 231 -10.28 4.98 -17.15
C VAL A 231 -11.77 5.32 -17.09
N LEU A 232 -12.31 5.42 -15.87
CA LEU A 232 -13.71 5.75 -15.65
C LEU A 232 -14.00 7.22 -16.03
N PRO A 233 -15.19 7.52 -16.58
CA PRO A 233 -15.47 8.84 -17.15
C PRO A 233 -15.54 9.96 -16.11
N ASN A 234 -16.12 9.70 -14.94
CA ASN A 234 -16.39 10.68 -13.88
C ASN A 234 -15.76 10.27 -12.54
N ASN A 235 -14.47 9.90 -12.55
CA ASN A 235 -13.84 9.19 -11.45
C ASN A 235 -14.68 7.96 -11.09
N TYR A 236 -15.36 7.98 -9.94
CA TYR A 236 -16.30 6.93 -9.54
C TYR A 236 -17.68 7.46 -9.15
N ASN A 237 -17.88 8.77 -9.29
CA ASN A 237 -19.14 9.42 -8.95
C ASN A 237 -20.23 9.12 -10.01
N PRO A 238 -21.51 9.19 -9.62
CA PRO A 238 -22.57 9.20 -10.61
C PRO A 238 -22.49 10.45 -11.49
N PRO A 239 -23.14 10.44 -12.65
CA PRO A 239 -23.31 11.67 -13.42
C PRO A 239 -23.99 12.76 -12.58
N GLU A 240 -23.70 14.02 -12.88
CA GLU A 240 -24.31 15.18 -12.24
C GLU A 240 -25.85 15.06 -12.26
N ASP A 241 -26.52 15.52 -11.21
CA ASP A 241 -27.98 15.43 -11.02
C ASP A 241 -28.58 14.02 -10.95
N LEU A 242 -27.76 12.96 -10.89
CA LEU A 242 -28.19 11.56 -10.81
C LEU A 242 -27.75 10.83 -9.53
N CYS A 243 -27.47 11.56 -8.47
CA CYS A 243 -27.12 11.00 -7.17
C CYS A 243 -28.37 10.79 -6.30
N TRP A 244 -28.86 9.57 -6.25
CA TRP A 244 -30.08 9.21 -5.49
C TRP A 244 -29.76 8.50 -4.18
N ASP A 245 -29.04 9.18 -3.34
CA ASP A 245 -28.67 8.70 -2.00
C ASP A 245 -29.16 9.66 -0.91
N MET A 246 -29.22 9.15 0.31
CA MET A 246 -29.53 9.99 1.47
C MET A 246 -28.46 11.06 1.75
N LEU A 247 -27.28 10.90 1.17
CA LEU A 247 -26.16 11.83 1.26
C LEU A 247 -26.16 12.89 0.14
N CYS A 248 -27.12 12.81 -0.78
CA CYS A 248 -27.24 13.69 -1.93
C CYS A 248 -28.50 14.56 -1.84
N ALA A 249 -28.50 15.65 -2.60
CA ALA A 249 -29.64 16.58 -2.68
C ALA A 249 -30.40 16.48 -4.01
N ASP A 250 -30.01 15.60 -4.92
CA ASP A 250 -30.60 15.47 -6.25
C ASP A 250 -32.04 14.99 -6.19
N PRO A 251 -32.92 15.53 -7.03
CA PRO A 251 -34.33 15.17 -6.97
C PRO A 251 -34.56 13.72 -7.43
N PRO A 252 -35.44 12.96 -6.75
CA PRO A 252 -35.83 11.65 -7.20
C PRO A 252 -36.62 11.73 -8.51
N VAL A 253 -36.72 10.60 -9.21
CA VAL A 253 -37.55 10.48 -10.42
C VAL A 253 -39.02 10.58 -10.05
N VAL A 254 -39.72 11.60 -10.51
CA VAL A 254 -41.16 11.83 -10.30
C VAL A 254 -41.89 11.66 -11.61
N GLU A 255 -42.68 10.59 -11.68
CA GLU A 255 -43.38 10.17 -12.92
C GLU A 255 -44.85 10.59 -13.00
N ASP A 256 -45.44 11.04 -11.90
CA ASP A 256 -46.86 11.50 -11.90
C ASP A 256 -46.95 12.87 -12.58
N PRO A 257 -47.59 12.98 -13.75
CA PRO A 257 -47.75 14.23 -14.47
C PRO A 257 -48.53 15.30 -13.71
N ASN A 258 -49.32 14.91 -12.71
CA ASN A 258 -50.10 15.83 -11.91
C ASN A 258 -49.28 16.39 -10.72
N SER A 259 -48.12 15.82 -10.48
CA SER A 259 -47.22 16.32 -9.43
C SER A 259 -46.57 17.62 -9.86
N PRO A 260 -46.54 18.65 -8.99
CA PRO A 260 -45.80 19.89 -9.27
C PRO A 260 -44.26 19.65 -9.37
N ARG A 261 -43.80 18.45 -9.02
CA ARG A 261 -42.38 18.05 -9.09
C ARG A 261 -42.10 17.08 -10.23
N PHE A 262 -43.07 16.89 -11.16
CA PHE A 262 -42.88 16.02 -12.33
C PHE A 262 -41.59 16.40 -13.09
N ASN A 263 -40.70 15.42 -13.28
CA ASN A 263 -39.40 15.65 -13.93
C ASN A 263 -39.00 14.55 -14.92
N ALA A 264 -39.81 13.51 -15.09
CA ALA A 264 -39.47 12.32 -15.86
C ALA A 264 -39.03 12.63 -17.30
N ASP A 265 -39.73 13.51 -18.03
CA ASP A 265 -39.41 13.84 -19.41
C ASP A 265 -38.08 14.61 -19.53
N ASN A 266 -37.85 15.56 -18.63
CA ASN A 266 -36.59 16.31 -18.59
C ASN A 266 -35.40 15.41 -18.25
N LEU A 267 -35.59 14.51 -17.28
CA LEU A 267 -34.57 13.54 -16.88
C LEU A 267 -34.20 12.61 -18.04
N VAL A 268 -35.17 12.10 -18.78
CA VAL A 268 -34.92 11.25 -19.96
C VAL A 268 -34.15 12.01 -21.01
N THR A 269 -34.53 13.24 -21.32
CA THR A 269 -33.84 14.08 -22.29
C THR A 269 -32.38 14.33 -21.87
N TYR A 270 -32.17 14.74 -20.63
CA TYR A 270 -30.86 14.96 -20.05
C TYR A 270 -29.99 13.69 -20.10
N PHE A 271 -30.54 12.55 -19.70
CA PHE A 271 -29.80 11.30 -19.71
C PHE A 271 -29.37 10.85 -21.11
N LEU A 272 -30.24 11.06 -22.11
CA LEU A 272 -29.90 10.75 -23.51
C LEU A 272 -28.76 11.64 -24.01
N GLU A 273 -28.79 12.94 -23.73
CA GLU A 273 -27.72 13.87 -24.07
C GLU A 273 -26.40 13.48 -23.41
N LEU A 274 -26.45 13.14 -22.13
CA LEU A 274 -25.31 12.66 -21.36
C LEU A 274 -24.71 11.37 -21.95
N ALA A 275 -25.54 10.39 -22.27
CA ALA A 275 -25.10 9.12 -22.87
C ALA A 275 -24.41 9.33 -24.22
N TYR A 276 -24.98 10.19 -25.08
CA TYR A 276 -24.35 10.53 -26.36
C TYR A 276 -23.08 11.34 -26.19
N SER A 277 -23.03 12.29 -25.28
CA SER A 277 -21.81 13.04 -24.96
C SER A 277 -20.68 12.12 -24.51
N GLN A 278 -20.98 11.22 -23.56
CA GLN A 278 -19.97 10.28 -23.07
C GLN A 278 -19.47 9.33 -24.15
N LYS A 279 -20.33 8.89 -25.07
CA LYS A 279 -19.96 8.01 -26.21
C LYS A 279 -18.81 8.58 -27.03
N HIS A 280 -18.69 9.90 -27.15
CA HIS A 280 -17.62 10.54 -27.93
C HIS A 280 -16.22 10.31 -27.37
N ASN A 281 -16.10 9.85 -26.12
CA ASN A 281 -14.83 9.57 -25.47
C ASN A 281 -14.41 8.08 -25.55
N TYR A 282 -15.28 7.21 -26.08
CA TYR A 282 -15.07 5.76 -26.10
C TYR A 282 -15.21 5.16 -27.49
N ARG A 283 -14.48 4.09 -27.76
CA ARG A 283 -14.40 3.48 -29.11
C ARG A 283 -15.60 2.62 -29.46
N THR A 284 -16.21 1.96 -28.47
CA THR A 284 -17.29 1.01 -28.70
C THR A 284 -18.67 1.65 -28.54
N ASN A 285 -19.73 0.92 -28.86
CA ASN A 285 -21.11 1.28 -28.54
C ASN A 285 -21.53 0.83 -27.13
N HIS A 286 -20.56 0.67 -26.24
CA HIS A 286 -20.75 0.40 -24.83
C HIS A 286 -20.12 1.52 -24.03
N THR A 287 -20.83 2.03 -23.03
CA THR A 287 -20.34 3.03 -22.08
C THR A 287 -20.71 2.61 -20.67
N VAL A 288 -19.94 3.05 -19.68
CA VAL A 288 -20.14 2.73 -18.29
C VAL A 288 -20.46 3.99 -17.50
N MET A 289 -21.46 3.90 -16.60
CA MET A 289 -21.75 4.95 -15.61
C MET A 289 -21.74 4.32 -14.23
N THR A 290 -20.85 4.79 -13.37
CA THR A 290 -20.81 4.40 -11.97
C THR A 290 -21.98 5.05 -11.23
N MET A 291 -22.73 4.27 -10.48
CA MET A 291 -23.92 4.72 -9.74
C MET A 291 -23.70 4.48 -8.26
N GLY A 292 -23.10 5.45 -7.59
CA GLY A 292 -22.67 5.40 -6.20
C GLY A 292 -21.47 6.30 -5.91
N SER A 293 -21.11 6.45 -4.66
CA SER A 293 -19.97 7.20 -4.17
C SER A 293 -19.63 6.74 -2.74
N ASP A 294 -18.85 7.54 -1.99
CA ASP A 294 -18.38 7.22 -0.63
C ASP A 294 -19.53 6.88 0.31
N PHE A 295 -19.52 5.65 0.84
CA PHE A 295 -20.46 5.12 1.83
C PHE A 295 -21.93 5.24 1.45
N GLN A 296 -22.25 5.26 0.18
CA GLN A 296 -23.62 5.30 -0.31
C GLN A 296 -24.28 3.92 -0.24
N TYR A 297 -25.59 3.86 -0.46
CA TYR A 297 -26.45 2.66 -0.35
C TYR A 297 -26.82 2.25 1.08
N GLU A 298 -26.65 3.09 2.11
CA GLU A 298 -27.23 2.79 3.44
C GLU A 298 -28.75 2.60 3.36
N ASN A 299 -29.41 3.33 2.46
CA ASN A 299 -30.75 3.05 1.98
C ASN A 299 -30.71 2.73 0.47
N ALA A 300 -30.39 1.49 0.12
CA ALA A 300 -30.28 1.05 -1.26
C ALA A 300 -31.56 1.22 -2.09
N ASN A 301 -32.74 1.31 -1.44
CA ASN A 301 -33.99 1.53 -2.14
C ASN A 301 -34.05 2.91 -2.83
N MET A 302 -33.39 3.91 -2.31
CA MET A 302 -33.33 5.23 -2.96
C MET A 302 -32.64 5.12 -4.32
N TRP A 303 -31.52 4.42 -4.38
CA TRP A 303 -30.79 4.16 -5.60
C TRP A 303 -31.57 3.29 -6.57
N PHE A 304 -32.00 2.11 -6.15
CA PHE A 304 -32.59 1.12 -7.05
C PHE A 304 -33.94 1.55 -7.61
N LYS A 305 -34.82 2.17 -6.80
CA LYS A 305 -36.11 2.66 -7.31
C LYS A 305 -35.93 3.74 -8.40
N ASN A 306 -34.98 4.66 -8.22
CA ASN A 306 -34.74 5.70 -9.20
C ASN A 306 -34.06 5.13 -10.46
N MET A 307 -33.09 4.23 -10.32
CA MET A 307 -32.49 3.55 -11.47
C MET A 307 -33.48 2.68 -12.24
N ASP A 308 -34.39 1.94 -11.56
CA ASP A 308 -35.44 1.16 -12.19
C ASP A 308 -36.33 2.04 -13.08
N SER A 309 -36.74 3.21 -12.55
CA SER A 309 -37.51 4.19 -13.30
C SER A 309 -36.73 4.77 -14.48
N LEU A 310 -35.47 5.18 -14.27
CA LEU A 310 -34.58 5.67 -15.32
C LEU A 310 -34.44 4.65 -16.45
N ILE A 311 -34.10 3.40 -16.14
CA ILE A 311 -33.91 2.32 -17.11
C ILE A 311 -35.20 2.13 -17.93
N ARG A 312 -36.33 2.05 -17.25
CA ARG A 312 -37.65 1.84 -17.90
C ARG A 312 -38.04 3.02 -18.82
N LEU A 313 -37.90 4.25 -18.32
CA LEU A 313 -38.26 5.47 -19.05
C LEU A 313 -37.37 5.71 -20.28
N VAL A 314 -36.06 5.57 -20.12
CA VAL A 314 -35.12 5.74 -21.26
C VAL A 314 -35.30 4.65 -22.28
N ASN A 315 -35.43 3.39 -21.86
CA ASN A 315 -35.65 2.27 -22.80
C ASN A 315 -36.97 2.35 -23.53
N LYS A 316 -38.04 2.94 -22.94
CA LYS A 316 -39.31 3.21 -23.61
C LYS A 316 -39.13 4.15 -24.81
N GLN A 317 -38.19 5.07 -24.79
CA GLN A 317 -37.94 5.97 -25.91
C GLN A 317 -37.45 5.27 -27.19
N GLN A 318 -37.13 3.97 -27.09
CA GLN A 318 -36.77 3.17 -28.27
C GLN A 318 -37.99 3.03 -29.22
N GLU A 319 -39.21 3.06 -28.70
CA GLU A 319 -40.46 3.11 -29.48
C GLU A 319 -40.55 4.40 -30.31
N ASN A 320 -39.91 5.48 -29.84
CA ASN A 320 -39.82 6.77 -30.46
C ASN A 320 -38.55 6.94 -31.30
N GLY A 321 -37.81 5.85 -31.56
CA GLY A 321 -36.60 5.88 -32.40
C GLY A 321 -35.28 6.12 -31.68
N SER A 322 -35.26 6.21 -30.35
CA SER A 322 -34.02 6.29 -29.58
C SER A 322 -33.16 5.05 -29.81
N ARG A 323 -31.83 5.28 -29.95
CA ARG A 323 -30.82 4.22 -30.13
C ARG A 323 -30.03 3.95 -28.85
N VAL A 324 -30.53 4.34 -27.69
CA VAL A 324 -29.92 4.11 -26.38
C VAL A 324 -30.62 2.95 -25.67
N HIS A 325 -29.83 2.06 -25.11
CA HIS A 325 -30.28 0.97 -24.25
C HIS A 325 -29.55 1.01 -22.92
N VAL A 326 -30.30 1.16 -21.83
CA VAL A 326 -29.77 1.26 -20.47
C VAL A 326 -30.04 -0.05 -19.72
N LEU A 327 -29.03 -0.52 -18.98
CA LEU A 327 -29.14 -1.80 -18.25
C LEU A 327 -28.31 -1.78 -16.98
N TYR A 328 -28.76 -2.50 -15.95
CA TYR A 328 -27.88 -2.87 -14.86
C TYR A 328 -26.76 -3.75 -15.38
N SER A 329 -25.54 -3.53 -14.92
CA SER A 329 -24.38 -4.30 -15.35
C SER A 329 -23.36 -4.44 -14.22
N THR A 330 -22.27 -5.13 -14.53
CA THR A 330 -21.09 -5.25 -13.68
C THR A 330 -19.83 -5.00 -14.50
N PRO A 331 -18.68 -4.71 -13.88
CA PRO A 331 -17.43 -4.53 -14.61
C PRO A 331 -17.03 -5.73 -15.46
N SER A 332 -17.28 -6.96 -14.99
CA SER A 332 -17.00 -8.17 -15.77
C SER A 332 -17.89 -8.26 -17.03
N CYS A 333 -19.16 -7.91 -16.92
CA CYS A 333 -20.08 -7.91 -18.05
C CYS A 333 -19.75 -6.81 -19.07
N TYR A 334 -19.37 -5.61 -18.60
CA TYR A 334 -18.90 -4.54 -19.47
C TYR A 334 -17.63 -4.97 -20.22
N LEU A 335 -16.64 -5.50 -19.50
CA LEU A 335 -15.38 -5.99 -20.10
C LEU A 335 -15.63 -7.09 -21.13
N GLN A 336 -16.58 -7.98 -20.91
CA GLN A 336 -16.95 -9.02 -21.87
C GLN A 336 -17.46 -8.43 -23.19
N GLU A 337 -18.27 -7.37 -23.13
CA GLU A 337 -18.77 -6.68 -24.34
C GLU A 337 -17.65 -5.94 -25.09
N LEU A 338 -16.71 -5.33 -24.35
CA LEU A 338 -15.53 -4.74 -24.97
C LEU A 338 -14.65 -5.79 -25.68
N HIS A 339 -14.50 -6.96 -25.09
CA HIS A 339 -13.78 -8.07 -25.69
C HIS A 339 -14.46 -8.57 -26.98
N LYS A 340 -15.79 -8.69 -26.97
CA LYS A 340 -16.58 -9.10 -28.15
C LYS A 340 -16.47 -8.10 -29.31
N ALA A 341 -16.17 -6.82 -29.04
CA ALA A 341 -15.96 -5.83 -30.08
C ALA A 341 -14.73 -6.10 -30.95
N ASN A 342 -13.84 -6.99 -30.51
CA ASN A 342 -12.66 -7.48 -31.24
C ASN A 342 -11.80 -6.36 -31.85
N LEU A 343 -11.54 -5.30 -31.08
CA LEU A 343 -10.74 -4.15 -31.49
C LEU A 343 -9.27 -4.35 -31.13
N THR A 344 -8.38 -3.78 -31.94
CA THR A 344 -6.99 -3.60 -31.54
C THR A 344 -6.89 -2.36 -30.68
N TRP A 345 -6.43 -2.52 -29.44
CA TRP A 345 -6.30 -1.45 -28.46
C TRP A 345 -4.92 -0.81 -28.51
N SER A 346 -4.83 0.47 -28.13
CA SER A 346 -3.54 1.13 -27.88
C SER A 346 -2.83 0.50 -26.69
N VAL A 347 -1.51 0.68 -26.64
CA VAL A 347 -0.68 0.14 -25.57
C VAL A 347 -0.08 1.28 -24.77
N LYS A 348 -0.11 1.15 -23.42
CA LYS A 348 0.56 2.03 -22.46
C LYS A 348 1.68 1.25 -21.78
N GLU A 349 2.83 1.91 -21.55
CA GLU A 349 4.00 1.27 -20.92
C GLU A 349 4.49 1.97 -19.65
N ASP A 350 4.16 3.24 -19.44
CA ASP A 350 4.50 4.04 -18.25
C ASP A 350 3.42 3.97 -17.17
N ASP A 351 3.57 4.70 -16.06
CA ASP A 351 2.61 4.79 -14.98
C ASP A 351 1.61 5.94 -15.12
N PHE A 352 0.77 6.14 -14.11
CA PHE A 352 -0.16 7.27 -13.98
C PHE A 352 0.22 8.15 -12.77
N PHE A 353 1.51 8.46 -12.62
CA PHE A 353 2.01 9.40 -11.63
C PHE A 353 2.70 10.60 -12.29
N PRO A 354 2.62 11.79 -11.63
CA PRO A 354 1.77 12.09 -10.49
C PRO A 354 0.30 12.26 -10.88
N TYR A 355 -0.60 12.01 -9.93
CA TYR A 355 -1.99 12.41 -10.04
C TYR A 355 -2.13 13.91 -9.74
N ALA A 356 -2.86 14.62 -10.57
CA ALA A 356 -3.32 15.98 -10.31
C ALA A 356 -4.79 16.11 -10.75
N ASP A 357 -5.64 16.67 -9.90
CA ASP A 357 -7.06 16.87 -10.19
C ASP A 357 -7.38 18.27 -10.74
N GLY A 358 -6.36 19.12 -10.85
CA GLY A 358 -6.47 20.46 -11.40
C GLY A 358 -5.12 21.19 -11.41
N PRO A 359 -5.07 22.46 -11.87
CA PRO A 359 -3.87 23.29 -11.87
C PRO A 359 -3.29 23.44 -10.46
N HIS A 360 -2.00 23.12 -10.29
CA HIS A 360 -1.27 23.17 -9.02
C HIS A 360 -1.78 22.23 -7.94
N MET A 361 -2.63 21.25 -8.27
CA MET A 361 -3.22 20.29 -7.36
C MET A 361 -2.57 18.91 -7.51
N PHE A 362 -1.24 18.82 -7.36
CA PHE A 362 -0.49 17.57 -7.42
C PHE A 362 -0.60 16.82 -6.10
N TRP A 363 -1.17 15.62 -6.15
CA TRP A 363 -1.35 14.75 -4.99
C TRP A 363 -0.05 13.98 -4.70
N THR A 364 1.03 14.73 -4.42
CA THR A 364 2.33 14.16 -4.09
C THR A 364 2.74 14.42 -2.64
N GLY A 365 1.93 15.16 -1.89
CA GLY A 365 2.12 15.38 -0.46
C GLY A 365 2.06 14.08 0.33
N TYR A 366 1.17 13.17 -0.04
CA TYR A 366 1.01 11.89 0.65
C TYR A 366 2.19 10.92 0.46
N PHE A 367 3.09 11.16 -0.50
CA PHE A 367 4.32 10.38 -0.64
C PHE A 367 5.17 10.40 0.63
N SER A 368 5.10 11.47 1.40
CA SER A 368 5.87 11.66 2.63
C SER A 368 5.05 12.00 3.88
N SER A 369 3.72 12.15 3.77
CA SER A 369 2.86 12.43 4.92
C SER A 369 2.91 11.31 5.95
N ARG A 370 2.98 11.66 7.25
CA ARG A 370 3.10 10.72 8.38
C ARG A 370 4.26 9.73 8.19
N PRO A 371 5.51 10.19 8.08
CA PRO A 371 6.65 9.33 7.78
C PRO A 371 6.90 8.27 8.87
N ALA A 372 6.53 8.54 10.11
CA ALA A 372 6.64 7.58 11.20
C ALA A 372 5.70 6.39 11.01
N LEU A 373 4.46 6.62 10.57
CA LEU A 373 3.50 5.55 10.27
C LEU A 373 3.96 4.73 9.05
N LYS A 374 4.47 5.38 8.01
CA LYS A 374 5.08 4.72 6.84
C LYS A 374 6.26 3.82 7.24
N ARG A 375 7.09 4.28 8.18
CA ARG A 375 8.19 3.46 8.72
C ARG A 375 7.67 2.30 9.56
N TYR A 376 6.65 2.55 10.39
CA TYR A 376 6.07 1.52 11.25
C TYR A 376 5.41 0.41 10.43
N GLU A 377 4.77 0.75 9.32
CA GLU A 377 4.26 -0.22 8.35
C GLU A 377 5.40 -1.13 7.84
N ARG A 378 6.51 -0.57 7.35
CA ARG A 378 7.65 -1.35 6.84
C ARG A 378 8.28 -2.25 7.89
N LEU A 379 8.42 -1.75 9.12
CA LEU A 379 8.95 -2.52 10.23
C LEU A 379 8.01 -3.67 10.61
N SER A 380 6.71 -3.41 10.65
CA SER A 380 5.69 -4.41 10.95
C SER A 380 5.57 -5.46 9.85
N TYR A 381 5.73 -5.07 8.58
CA TYR A 381 5.79 -6.02 7.48
C TYR A 381 6.98 -6.99 7.62
N ASN A 382 8.17 -6.48 7.94
CA ASN A 382 9.34 -7.32 8.23
C ASN A 382 9.06 -8.29 9.37
N PHE A 383 8.46 -7.81 10.47
CA PHE A 383 8.13 -8.64 11.63
C PHE A 383 7.05 -9.69 11.30
N LEU A 384 6.06 -9.36 10.47
CA LEU A 384 5.08 -10.31 9.97
C LEU A 384 5.74 -11.47 9.22
N GLN A 385 6.69 -11.19 8.32
CA GLN A 385 7.38 -12.24 7.56
C GLN A 385 8.22 -13.14 8.48
N VAL A 386 8.91 -12.56 9.46
CA VAL A 386 9.65 -13.31 10.49
C VAL A 386 8.72 -14.19 11.29
N SER A 387 7.61 -13.65 11.76
CA SER A 387 6.62 -14.37 12.58
C SER A 387 5.96 -15.51 11.80
N ALA A 388 5.65 -15.27 10.50
CA ALA A 388 5.07 -16.28 9.63
C ALA A 388 6.03 -17.47 9.42
N LEU A 389 7.31 -17.21 9.17
CA LEU A 389 8.29 -18.26 8.96
C LEU A 389 8.59 -19.06 10.26
N MET A 390 8.80 -18.36 11.38
CA MET A 390 9.03 -18.99 12.68
C MET A 390 7.83 -19.82 13.11
N GLY A 391 6.64 -19.37 12.78
CA GLY A 391 5.43 -20.07 13.11
C GLY A 391 5.21 -21.38 12.36
N ILE A 392 5.67 -21.50 11.11
CA ILE A 392 5.67 -22.78 10.39
C ILE A 392 6.50 -23.83 11.16
N LEU A 393 7.59 -23.41 11.80
CA LEU A 393 8.46 -24.27 12.59
C LEU A 393 7.81 -24.72 13.92
N GLU A 394 6.83 -23.98 14.44
CA GLU A 394 6.11 -24.27 15.68
C GLU A 394 4.73 -24.94 15.45
N ALA A 395 4.33 -25.24 14.21
CA ALA A 395 2.97 -25.62 13.77
C ALA A 395 2.31 -26.84 14.46
N GLN A 396 2.90 -27.38 15.53
CA GLN A 396 2.33 -28.47 16.33
C GLN A 396 1.48 -28.02 17.53
N ARG A 397 1.29 -26.69 17.76
CA ARG A 397 0.52 -26.17 18.91
C ARG A 397 -0.61 -25.22 18.50
N SER A 398 -1.76 -25.37 19.15
CA SER A 398 -3.09 -24.86 18.75
C SER A 398 -3.34 -23.34 18.80
N LEU A 399 -2.41 -22.51 19.29
CA LEU A 399 -2.60 -21.03 19.39
C LEU A 399 -2.05 -20.25 18.18
N PHE A 400 -1.35 -20.92 17.33
CA PHE A 400 -0.60 -20.38 16.20
C PHE A 400 -1.43 -19.65 15.13
N PRO A 401 -2.58 -20.17 14.67
CA PRO A 401 -3.30 -19.55 13.54
C PRO A 401 -3.85 -18.16 13.87
N THR A 402 -4.27 -17.95 15.12
CA THR A 402 -5.02 -16.74 15.51
C THR A 402 -4.14 -15.49 15.62
N SER A 403 -2.98 -15.59 16.29
CA SER A 403 -2.09 -14.43 16.50
C SER A 403 -1.53 -13.90 15.19
N LEU A 404 -1.08 -14.80 14.30
CA LEU A 404 -0.57 -14.44 12.99
C LEU A 404 -1.68 -13.86 12.10
N PHE A 405 -2.92 -14.37 12.21
CA PHE A 405 -4.05 -13.85 11.47
C PHE A 405 -4.34 -12.38 11.85
N PHE A 406 -4.31 -12.04 13.14
CA PHE A 406 -4.51 -10.65 13.57
C PHE A 406 -3.43 -9.70 13.04
N LEU A 407 -2.17 -10.12 13.05
CA LEU A 407 -1.09 -9.30 12.49
C LEU A 407 -1.23 -9.15 10.97
N ARG A 408 -1.64 -10.20 10.25
CA ARG A 408 -1.96 -10.12 8.81
C ARG A 408 -3.09 -9.13 8.53
N CYS A 409 -4.17 -9.16 9.32
CA CYS A 409 -5.28 -8.22 9.17
C CYS A 409 -4.85 -6.77 9.43
N ALA A 410 -4.11 -6.51 10.52
CA ALA A 410 -3.62 -5.18 10.83
C ALA A 410 -2.68 -4.64 9.74
N MET A 411 -1.77 -5.49 9.23
CA MET A 411 -0.89 -5.13 8.11
C MET A 411 -1.65 -4.90 6.82
N ALA A 412 -2.68 -5.70 6.55
CA ALA A 412 -3.52 -5.54 5.36
C ALA A 412 -4.28 -4.22 5.39
N VAL A 413 -4.81 -3.82 6.56
CA VAL A 413 -5.49 -2.52 6.74
C VAL A 413 -4.53 -1.36 6.47
N LEU A 414 -3.26 -1.47 6.88
CA LEU A 414 -2.25 -0.42 6.65
C LEU A 414 -1.94 -0.18 5.16
N GLN A 415 -2.31 -1.10 4.28
CA GLN A 415 -2.16 -0.91 2.83
C GLN A 415 -3.25 -0.03 2.23
N HIS A 416 -4.34 0.25 2.98
CA HIS A 416 -5.41 1.15 2.56
C HIS A 416 -4.87 2.53 2.13
N HIS A 417 -5.49 3.10 1.09
CA HIS A 417 -5.03 4.35 0.47
C HIS A 417 -5.21 5.61 1.32
N ASP A 418 -5.81 5.52 2.53
CA ASP A 418 -5.80 6.57 3.56
C ASP A 418 -4.98 6.18 4.81
N ALA A 419 -4.45 4.97 4.88
CA ALA A 419 -3.63 4.53 6.01
C ALA A 419 -2.14 4.84 5.78
N VAL A 420 -1.47 4.07 4.93
CA VAL A 420 -0.03 4.25 4.65
C VAL A 420 0.28 5.58 3.98
N THR A 421 -0.66 6.17 3.27
CA THR A 421 -0.58 7.50 2.67
C THR A 421 -0.42 8.61 3.72
N GLY A 422 -1.00 8.44 4.89
CA GLY A 422 -1.03 9.46 5.94
C GLY A 422 -2.13 10.51 5.74
N THR A 423 -3.17 10.20 4.97
CA THR A 423 -4.28 11.11 4.61
C THR A 423 -5.48 10.99 5.53
N SER A 424 -5.48 10.04 6.47
CA SER A 424 -6.51 9.89 7.48
C SER A 424 -6.42 10.94 8.60
N ARG A 425 -7.51 11.13 9.34
CA ARG A 425 -7.49 11.97 10.55
C ARG A 425 -6.54 11.39 11.61
N GLN A 426 -6.06 12.25 12.53
CA GLN A 426 -5.09 11.83 13.56
C GLN A 426 -5.59 10.66 14.40
N ILE A 427 -6.85 10.70 14.84
CA ILE A 427 -7.44 9.62 15.65
C ILE A 427 -7.46 8.28 14.91
N VAL A 428 -7.61 8.30 13.59
CA VAL A 428 -7.59 7.11 12.73
C VAL A 428 -6.17 6.61 12.55
N ALA A 429 -5.20 7.50 12.33
CA ALA A 429 -3.78 7.13 12.27
C ALA A 429 -3.29 6.51 13.59
N ASP A 430 -3.74 7.05 14.73
CA ASP A 430 -3.46 6.49 16.06
C ASP A 430 -4.10 5.11 16.24
N ASP A 431 -5.30 4.90 15.68
CA ASP A 431 -5.98 3.60 15.70
C ASP A 431 -5.23 2.54 14.88
N TYR A 432 -4.76 2.87 13.68
CA TYR A 432 -3.92 1.99 12.89
C TYR A 432 -2.66 1.57 13.63
N ALA A 433 -1.95 2.51 14.24
CA ALA A 433 -0.75 2.24 15.01
C ALA A 433 -1.05 1.35 16.23
N ARG A 434 -2.19 1.58 16.90
CA ARG A 434 -2.65 0.78 18.05
C ARG A 434 -2.98 -0.66 17.62
N GLN A 435 -3.66 -0.86 16.50
CA GLN A 435 -3.96 -2.19 15.96
C GLN A 435 -2.69 -2.99 15.65
N LEU A 436 -1.69 -2.35 15.03
CA LEU A 436 -0.38 -2.96 14.81
C LEU A 436 0.27 -3.35 16.14
N ALA A 437 0.35 -2.44 17.10
CA ALA A 437 0.98 -2.68 18.39
C ALA A 437 0.31 -3.83 19.16
N ALA A 438 -1.03 -3.88 19.12
CA ALA A 438 -1.79 -4.96 19.76
C ALA A 438 -1.53 -6.34 19.11
N ALA A 439 -1.28 -6.36 17.80
CA ALA A 439 -1.00 -7.59 17.07
C ALA A 439 0.46 -8.07 17.22
N TRP A 440 1.41 -7.19 17.58
CA TRP A 440 2.82 -7.54 17.77
C TRP A 440 3.04 -8.45 18.96
N GLY A 441 2.47 -8.15 20.14
CA GLY A 441 2.72 -8.87 21.36
C GLY A 441 2.52 -10.39 21.27
N PRO A 442 1.36 -10.88 20.79
CA PRO A 442 1.15 -12.31 20.58
C PRO A 442 2.13 -12.96 19.59
N CYS A 443 2.57 -12.21 18.57
CA CYS A 443 3.57 -12.71 17.62
C CYS A 443 4.99 -12.73 18.20
N GLU A 444 5.31 -11.84 19.15
CA GLU A 444 6.58 -11.89 19.88
C GLU A 444 6.68 -13.15 20.75
N VAL A 445 5.61 -13.49 21.45
CA VAL A 445 5.53 -14.74 22.21
C VAL A 445 5.77 -15.95 21.31
N LEU A 446 5.15 -15.95 20.13
CA LEU A 446 5.34 -17.00 19.12
C LEU A 446 6.81 -17.10 18.67
N VAL A 447 7.43 -15.96 18.31
CA VAL A 447 8.83 -15.94 17.87
C VAL A 447 9.76 -16.34 19.03
N SER A 448 9.51 -15.89 20.27
CA SER A 448 10.26 -16.28 21.45
C SER A 448 10.21 -17.79 21.67
N ASN A 449 9.01 -18.40 21.64
CA ASN A 449 8.83 -19.83 21.79
C ASN A 449 9.58 -20.63 20.71
N ALA A 450 9.48 -20.21 19.45
CA ALA A 450 10.19 -20.85 18.35
C ALA A 450 11.72 -20.79 18.55
N LEU A 451 12.25 -19.65 18.96
CA LEU A 451 13.68 -19.49 19.25
C LEU A 451 14.14 -20.35 20.44
N VAL A 452 13.34 -20.48 21.51
CA VAL A 452 13.62 -21.37 22.64
C VAL A 452 13.67 -22.83 22.19
N GLN A 453 12.79 -23.26 21.29
CA GLN A 453 12.79 -24.64 20.78
C GLN A 453 13.96 -24.92 19.85
N LEU A 454 14.31 -23.96 18.99
CA LEU A 454 15.36 -24.12 17.96
C LEU A 454 16.78 -23.85 18.50
N SER A 455 16.92 -23.38 19.73
CA SER A 455 18.20 -23.08 20.38
C SER A 455 18.40 -23.92 21.63
N ASP A 456 19.64 -23.93 22.15
CA ASP A 456 19.98 -24.56 23.42
C ASP A 456 19.57 -23.69 24.63
N TYR A 457 19.02 -22.50 24.38
CA TYR A 457 18.64 -21.55 25.41
C TYR A 457 17.19 -21.82 25.90
N LYS A 458 17.00 -21.84 27.21
CA LYS A 458 15.70 -22.16 27.84
C LYS A 458 15.01 -20.94 28.48
N GLN A 459 15.46 -19.74 28.14
CA GLN A 459 14.90 -18.49 28.64
C GLN A 459 14.15 -17.75 27.50
N ASP A 460 13.12 -17.01 27.90
CA ASP A 460 12.35 -16.19 26.97
C ASP A 460 13.21 -15.10 26.33
N PHE A 461 12.92 -14.80 25.08
CA PHE A 461 13.57 -13.73 24.33
C PHE A 461 12.80 -12.41 24.53
N SER A 462 13.55 -11.33 24.74
CA SER A 462 13.00 -9.97 24.85
C SER A 462 13.23 -9.21 23.55
N PHE A 463 12.28 -8.34 23.19
CA PHE A 463 12.33 -7.51 21.99
C PHE A 463 12.61 -6.05 22.35
N CYS A 464 13.44 -5.37 21.56
CA CYS A 464 13.73 -3.95 21.71
C CYS A 464 13.04 -3.17 20.58
N HIS A 465 11.93 -2.51 20.91
CA HIS A 465 11.10 -1.79 19.93
C HIS A 465 11.66 -0.43 19.53
N GLU A 466 12.52 0.15 20.37
CA GLU A 466 13.01 1.54 20.23
C GLU A 466 14.47 1.61 19.77
N LEU A 467 14.94 0.58 19.03
CA LEU A 467 16.30 0.57 18.47
C LEU A 467 16.52 1.71 17.44
N ASN A 468 15.46 2.18 16.77
CA ASN A 468 15.50 3.32 15.86
C ASN A 468 15.90 4.64 16.56
N VAL A 469 15.54 4.78 17.84
CA VAL A 469 15.95 5.90 18.71
C VAL A 469 17.05 5.52 19.68
N SER A 470 17.70 4.37 19.44
CA SER A 470 18.83 3.84 20.20
C SER A 470 18.50 3.57 21.68
N ILE A 471 17.35 3.00 21.93
CA ILE A 471 16.89 2.55 23.26
C ILE A 471 16.68 1.04 23.24
N CYS A 472 17.33 0.33 24.18
CA CYS A 472 17.13 -1.08 24.45
C CYS A 472 17.51 -1.36 25.92
N PRO A 473 16.54 -1.49 26.83
CA PRO A 473 16.80 -1.66 28.24
C PRO A 473 17.68 -2.88 28.55
N VAL A 474 17.52 -3.98 27.81
CA VAL A 474 18.33 -5.19 28.00
C VAL A 474 19.81 -4.92 27.77
N SER A 475 20.19 -4.40 26.59
CA SER A 475 21.59 -4.16 26.24
C SER A 475 22.21 -3.00 27.03
N GLN A 476 21.39 -2.03 27.46
CA GLN A 476 21.84 -0.89 28.24
C GLN A 476 22.00 -1.18 29.74
N ASN A 477 21.27 -2.18 30.28
CA ASN A 477 21.27 -2.46 31.72
C ASN A 477 22.02 -3.73 32.12
N SER A 478 22.36 -4.60 31.16
CA SER A 478 23.02 -5.86 31.43
C SER A 478 24.53 -5.80 31.16
N GLU A 479 25.32 -6.46 32.01
CA GLU A 479 26.76 -6.66 31.79
C GLU A 479 27.05 -7.86 30.88
N HIS A 480 26.12 -8.81 30.86
CA HIS A 480 26.14 -9.98 29.97
C HIS A 480 24.75 -10.20 29.38
N PHE A 481 24.67 -10.33 28.06
CA PHE A 481 23.44 -10.59 27.34
C PHE A 481 23.69 -11.31 26.02
N LEU A 482 22.65 -11.92 25.49
CA LEU A 482 22.66 -12.59 24.19
C LEU A 482 21.94 -11.71 23.16
N VAL A 483 22.43 -11.75 21.93
CA VAL A 483 21.84 -11.05 20.79
C VAL A 483 21.51 -12.07 19.72
N THR A 484 20.23 -12.25 19.42
CA THR A 484 19.78 -13.08 18.31
C THR A 484 19.61 -12.24 17.07
N VAL A 485 20.29 -12.62 16.00
CA VAL A 485 20.15 -12.01 14.67
C VAL A 485 19.52 -13.04 13.75
N TYR A 486 18.37 -12.73 13.20
CA TYR A 486 17.62 -13.59 12.29
C TYR A 486 17.73 -13.13 10.83
N ASN A 487 17.85 -14.07 9.92
CA ASN A 487 17.94 -13.84 8.48
C ASN A 487 16.78 -14.56 7.74
N PRO A 488 15.76 -13.85 7.26
CA PRO A 488 14.65 -14.45 6.52
C PRO A 488 14.98 -14.76 5.05
N LEU A 489 16.16 -14.36 4.55
CA LEU A 489 16.52 -14.52 3.15
C LEU A 489 17.03 -15.93 2.85
N GLY A 490 16.82 -16.41 1.63
CA GLY A 490 17.29 -17.69 1.14
C GLY A 490 18.81 -17.79 0.91
N ARG A 491 19.59 -16.85 1.39
CA ARG A 491 21.07 -16.79 1.29
C ARG A 491 21.69 -16.34 2.60
N LYS A 492 22.93 -16.75 2.84
CA LYS A 492 23.72 -16.28 3.97
C LYS A 492 23.96 -14.77 3.86
N VAL A 493 23.83 -14.05 4.98
CA VAL A 493 24.12 -12.61 5.05
C VAL A 493 25.21 -12.29 6.06
N HIS A 494 25.94 -11.21 5.78
CA HIS A 494 26.85 -10.55 6.70
C HIS A 494 26.30 -9.16 6.96
N GLN A 495 25.99 -8.86 8.22
CA GLN A 495 25.35 -7.59 8.59
C GLN A 495 26.02 -6.96 9.79
N MET A 496 26.14 -5.64 9.77
CA MET A 496 26.58 -4.88 10.93
C MET A 496 25.43 -4.75 11.93
N VAL A 497 25.66 -5.26 13.13
CA VAL A 497 24.75 -5.10 14.27
C VAL A 497 25.16 -3.85 15.05
N ARG A 498 24.16 -3.04 15.40
CA ARG A 498 24.32 -1.81 16.19
C ARG A 498 23.36 -1.88 17.37
N LEU A 499 23.89 -1.74 18.57
CA LEU A 499 23.09 -1.81 19.80
C LEU A 499 23.48 -0.67 20.76
N PRO A 500 22.50 0.02 21.35
CA PRO A 500 22.78 0.96 22.44
C PRO A 500 23.29 0.18 23.66
N VAL A 501 24.37 0.67 24.26
CA VAL A 501 24.98 0.06 25.45
C VAL A 501 25.36 1.13 26.45
N ARG A 502 25.67 0.72 27.70
CA ARG A 502 26.34 1.63 28.65
C ARG A 502 27.80 1.84 28.25
N GLU A 503 28.37 2.90 28.79
CA GLU A 503 29.80 3.17 28.68
C GLU A 503 30.61 1.94 29.15
N GLY A 504 31.59 1.55 28.31
CA GLY A 504 32.50 0.44 28.63
C GLY A 504 33.04 -0.24 27.37
N LEU A 505 33.90 -1.24 27.62
CA LEU A 505 34.36 -2.16 26.59
C LEU A 505 33.57 -3.46 26.63
N PHE A 506 33.33 -4.05 25.47
CA PHE A 506 32.57 -5.28 25.34
C PHE A 506 33.33 -6.31 24.50
N THR A 507 33.22 -7.56 24.90
CA THR A 507 33.65 -8.72 24.10
C THR A 507 32.41 -9.34 23.50
N VAL A 508 32.44 -9.58 22.18
CA VAL A 508 31.39 -10.26 21.46
C VAL A 508 31.90 -11.60 20.98
N LYS A 509 31.18 -12.69 21.25
CA LYS A 509 31.48 -14.04 20.77
C LYS A 509 30.37 -14.51 19.81
N ASN A 510 30.78 -15.14 18.72
CA ASN A 510 29.85 -15.74 17.77
C ASN A 510 29.29 -17.07 18.30
N PRO A 511 28.35 -17.74 17.61
CA PRO A 511 27.78 -19.03 18.02
C PRO A 511 28.79 -20.13 18.31
N ASN A 512 29.96 -20.09 17.69
CA ASN A 512 31.07 -21.05 17.92
C ASN A 512 32.00 -20.65 19.07
N GLY A 513 31.65 -19.65 19.88
CA GLY A 513 32.45 -19.17 21.00
C GLY A 513 33.68 -18.33 20.59
N LYS A 514 33.91 -18.10 19.30
CA LYS A 514 35.04 -17.29 18.79
C LYS A 514 34.74 -15.81 18.94
N THR A 515 35.70 -15.04 19.48
CA THR A 515 35.60 -13.59 19.58
C THR A 515 35.50 -12.97 18.19
N VAL A 516 34.52 -12.08 18.00
CA VAL A 516 34.34 -11.22 16.82
C VAL A 516 34.89 -9.84 17.10
N LEU A 517 35.38 -9.20 16.05
CA LEU A 517 35.78 -7.81 16.14
C LEU A 517 34.55 -6.96 16.46
N SER A 518 34.65 -6.16 17.51
CA SER A 518 33.61 -5.25 17.95
C SER A 518 34.20 -3.90 18.35
N ASN A 519 33.41 -2.85 18.25
CA ASN A 519 33.81 -1.50 18.63
C ASN A 519 32.66 -0.80 19.37
N VAL A 520 33.02 0.09 20.28
CA VAL A 520 32.04 0.91 21.01
C VAL A 520 32.24 2.38 20.58
N LEU A 521 31.19 2.95 20.03
CA LEU A 521 31.17 4.33 19.57
C LEU A 521 30.51 5.25 20.59
N MET A 522 31.09 6.37 20.81
CA MET A 522 30.49 7.48 21.55
C MET A 522 29.85 8.43 20.55
N LEU A 523 28.55 8.55 20.57
CA LEU A 523 27.78 9.40 19.66
C LEU A 523 27.14 10.55 20.42
N PRO A 524 26.99 11.75 19.80
CA PRO A 524 26.17 12.80 20.37
C PRO A 524 24.72 12.31 20.51
N SER A 525 24.10 12.51 21.67
CA SER A 525 22.70 12.22 21.85
C SER A 525 21.85 13.34 21.22
N SER A 526 20.81 12.97 20.48
CA SER A 526 19.83 13.91 19.93
C SER A 526 18.86 14.45 21.01
N TYR A 527 18.78 13.77 22.15
CA TYR A 527 17.74 14.00 23.18
C TYR A 527 18.26 14.46 24.54
N SER A 528 19.60 14.47 24.73
CA SER A 528 20.21 14.89 25.99
C SER A 528 21.60 15.44 25.74
N GLU A 529 22.14 16.25 26.70
CA GLU A 529 23.55 16.70 26.70
C GLU A 529 24.55 15.55 26.95
N LYS A 530 24.05 14.33 27.22
CA LYS A 530 24.85 13.12 27.47
C LYS A 530 25.16 12.41 26.16
N TYR A 531 26.36 11.89 26.05
CA TYR A 531 26.75 11.01 24.95
C TYR A 531 26.00 9.68 25.04
N GLN A 532 25.73 9.12 23.87
CA GLN A 532 25.16 7.80 23.71
C GLN A 532 26.25 6.84 23.22
N TRP A 533 26.24 5.62 23.77
CA TRP A 533 27.22 4.59 23.42
C TRP A 533 26.54 3.50 22.58
N GLU A 534 27.17 3.15 21.46
CA GLU A 534 26.70 2.09 20.58
C GLU A 534 27.77 1.02 20.40
N LEU A 535 27.42 -0.23 20.64
CA LEU A 535 28.24 -1.39 20.31
C LEU A 535 27.99 -1.78 18.85
N LEU A 536 29.07 -1.96 18.10
CA LEU A 536 29.04 -2.39 16.71
C LEU A 536 29.85 -3.68 16.56
N PHE A 537 29.28 -4.64 15.82
CA PHE A 537 30.00 -5.86 15.41
C PHE A 537 29.38 -6.45 14.14
N SER A 538 30.19 -7.22 13.37
CA SER A 538 29.69 -7.92 12.18
C SER A 538 29.09 -9.25 12.56
N ALA A 539 27.85 -9.48 12.16
CA ALA A 539 27.16 -10.75 12.32
C ALA A 539 27.09 -11.50 10.99
N SER A 540 27.36 -12.80 11.02
CA SER A 540 27.16 -13.72 9.91
C SER A 540 26.01 -14.65 10.23
N VAL A 541 24.96 -14.64 9.40
CA VAL A 541 23.72 -15.36 9.67
C VAL A 541 23.38 -16.27 8.47
N PRO A 542 23.11 -17.57 8.71
CA PRO A 542 22.79 -18.51 7.65
C PRO A 542 21.47 -18.14 6.95
N ALA A 543 21.25 -18.71 5.77
CA ALA A 543 20.00 -18.60 5.05
C ALA A 543 18.85 -19.15 5.88
N LEU A 544 17.70 -18.47 5.91
CA LEU A 544 16.47 -18.86 6.61
C LEU A 544 16.72 -19.30 8.07
N GLY A 545 17.67 -18.63 8.74
CA GLY A 545 18.11 -19.04 10.07
C GLY A 545 18.50 -17.87 10.95
N PHE A 546 19.02 -18.19 12.11
CA PHE A 546 19.48 -17.20 13.08
C PHE A 546 20.87 -17.52 13.62
N SER A 547 21.50 -16.53 14.23
CA SER A 547 22.77 -16.68 14.96
C SER A 547 22.68 -15.96 16.28
N ILE A 548 23.11 -16.59 17.36
CA ILE A 548 23.12 -16.03 18.72
C ILE A 548 24.53 -15.60 19.08
N TYR A 549 24.71 -14.34 19.42
CA TYR A 549 25.98 -13.74 19.83
C TYR A 549 25.94 -13.46 21.32
N SER A 550 27.02 -13.82 22.02
CA SER A 550 27.20 -13.53 23.43
C SER A 550 27.98 -12.22 23.58
N VAL A 551 27.41 -11.27 24.30
CA VAL A 551 27.99 -9.96 24.57
C VAL A 551 28.29 -9.87 26.06
N THR A 552 29.54 -9.54 26.41
CA THR A 552 29.96 -9.42 27.81
C THR A 552 30.76 -8.12 27.99
N LYS A 553 30.40 -7.33 28.99
CA LYS A 553 31.14 -6.14 29.39
C LYS A 553 32.44 -6.52 30.06
N ILE A 554 33.53 -5.90 29.67
CA ILE A 554 34.86 -6.11 30.27
C ILE A 554 34.93 -5.29 31.55
N THR A 555 35.02 -5.96 32.69
CA THR A 555 35.22 -5.32 34.00
C THR A 555 36.73 -5.21 34.32
N GLY A 556 37.14 -4.14 35.02
CA GLY A 556 38.50 -3.99 35.51
C GLY A 556 39.47 -3.17 34.64
N HIS A 557 39.12 -2.78 33.46
CA HIS A 557 39.88 -1.81 32.67
C HIS A 557 39.28 -0.40 32.82
N LYS A 558 40.07 0.55 33.33
CA LYS A 558 39.72 1.96 33.18
C LYS A 558 39.68 2.26 31.70
N PHE A 559 38.55 2.79 31.24
CA PHE A 559 38.38 3.28 29.88
C PHE A 559 39.43 4.40 29.67
N TYR A 560 40.62 4.05 29.18
CA TYR A 560 41.49 5.03 28.62
C TYR A 560 40.84 5.45 27.32
N GLN A 561 40.06 6.51 27.42
CA GLN A 561 39.70 7.29 26.27
C GLN A 561 41.01 7.53 25.51
N GLU A 562 41.25 6.81 24.41
CA GLU A 562 41.91 7.49 23.32
C GLU A 562 41.07 8.75 23.13
N ARG A 563 41.54 9.85 23.68
CA ARG A 563 40.94 11.16 23.47
C ARG A 563 40.73 11.20 21.97
N SER A 564 39.48 10.88 21.56
CA SER A 564 39.06 11.22 20.21
C SER A 564 39.49 12.66 20.12
N LEU A 565 40.55 12.87 19.38
CA LEU A 565 41.09 14.17 19.16
C LEU A 565 39.88 15.05 18.92
N GLN A 566 39.45 15.79 19.95
CA GLN A 566 38.84 17.08 19.71
C GLN A 566 39.82 17.72 18.78
N ALA A 567 39.63 17.51 17.50
CA ALA A 567 40.29 18.26 16.50
C ALA A 567 39.85 19.70 16.81
N ARG A 568 40.63 20.37 17.65
CA ARG A 568 40.67 21.82 17.56
C ARG A 568 40.67 22.08 16.06
N PRO A 569 39.89 23.04 15.56
CA PRO A 569 39.87 23.34 14.14
C PRO A 569 41.30 23.74 13.75
N ARG A 570 42.15 22.74 13.49
CA ARG A 570 43.36 22.94 12.75
C ARG A 570 42.89 23.31 11.36
N LYS A 571 43.26 24.51 10.91
CA LYS A 571 43.20 24.87 9.49
C LYS A 571 43.75 23.68 8.72
N ALA A 572 42.83 22.88 8.20
CA ALA A 572 43.15 21.66 7.48
C ALA A 572 43.93 22.03 6.24
N ARG A 573 45.17 21.61 6.18
CA ARG A 573 45.88 21.49 4.91
C ARG A 573 45.09 20.49 4.05
N SER A 574 44.70 20.92 2.89
CA SER A 574 44.03 20.34 1.75
C SER A 574 44.08 18.79 1.56
N HIS A 575 43.57 18.01 2.49
CA HIS A 575 43.20 16.62 2.15
C HIS A 575 41.69 16.53 2.06
N ALA A 576 41.22 16.09 0.91
CA ALA A 576 39.79 15.82 0.70
C ALA A 576 39.27 14.91 1.82
N LEU A 577 38.18 15.33 2.45
CA LEU A 577 37.54 14.52 3.47
C LEU A 577 36.80 13.38 2.74
N SER A 578 37.26 12.14 2.90
CA SER A 578 36.66 10.99 2.24
C SER A 578 36.50 9.81 3.18
N ILE A 579 35.50 8.98 2.88
CA ILE A 579 35.31 7.63 3.42
C ILE A 579 35.29 6.64 2.25
N GLU A 580 35.82 5.47 2.49
CA GLU A 580 35.87 4.43 1.46
C GLU A 580 35.82 3.03 2.05
N ASN A 581 35.32 2.12 1.24
CA ASN A 581 35.48 0.68 1.39
C ASN A 581 36.00 0.10 0.07
N GLU A 582 36.00 -1.22 -0.07
CA GLU A 582 36.44 -1.90 -1.30
C GLU A 582 35.62 -1.56 -2.55
N TYR A 583 34.37 -1.07 -2.39
CA TYR A 583 33.44 -0.82 -3.49
C TYR A 583 33.22 0.66 -3.78
N ILE A 584 33.12 1.48 -2.74
CA ILE A 584 32.67 2.88 -2.86
C ILE A 584 33.60 3.82 -2.09
N ARG A 585 33.95 4.96 -2.73
CA ARG A 585 34.53 6.12 -2.06
C ARG A 585 33.56 7.30 -2.15
N ALA A 586 33.23 7.89 -1.01
CA ALA A 586 32.47 9.13 -0.91
C ALA A 586 33.40 10.26 -0.46
N THR A 587 33.45 11.33 -1.26
CA THR A 587 34.33 12.51 -0.99
C THR A 587 33.46 13.71 -0.69
N PHE A 588 33.82 14.45 0.37
CA PHE A 588 33.13 15.65 0.83
C PHE A 588 33.99 16.89 0.58
N ASP A 589 33.34 18.00 0.30
CA ASP A 589 34.01 19.29 0.17
C ASP A 589 34.44 19.80 1.54
N SER A 590 35.71 20.11 1.70
CA SER A 590 36.29 20.51 2.98
C SER A 590 35.83 21.90 3.46
N GLY A 591 35.33 22.74 2.57
CA GLY A 591 34.83 24.08 2.90
C GLY A 591 33.38 24.09 3.31
N THR A 592 32.56 23.28 2.63
CA THR A 592 31.11 23.24 2.85
C THR A 592 30.66 22.03 3.66
N GLY A 593 31.45 20.97 3.74
CA GLY A 593 31.06 19.72 4.37
C GLY A 593 30.03 18.93 3.57
N LEU A 594 29.67 19.32 2.35
CA LEU A 594 28.69 18.65 1.53
C LEU A 594 29.33 17.54 0.67
N LEU A 595 28.57 16.50 0.36
CA LEU A 595 29.02 15.44 -0.52
C LEU A 595 29.32 16.01 -1.90
N LYS A 596 30.52 15.70 -2.43
CA LYS A 596 31.04 16.25 -3.67
C LYS A 596 31.18 15.20 -4.76
N ASN A 597 31.54 13.98 -4.38
CA ASN A 597 31.79 12.91 -5.33
C ASN A 597 31.51 11.54 -4.74
N ILE A 598 31.01 10.62 -5.57
CA ILE A 598 30.89 9.19 -5.27
C ILE A 598 31.64 8.43 -6.34
N GLU A 599 32.57 7.57 -5.93
CA GLU A 599 33.34 6.71 -6.84
C GLU A 599 32.97 5.25 -6.61
N ASN A 600 32.57 4.56 -7.69
CA ASN A 600 32.53 3.11 -7.72
C ASN A 600 33.96 2.62 -7.98
N MET A 601 34.56 1.93 -7.00
CA MET A 601 35.97 1.52 -7.04
C MET A 601 36.19 0.34 -7.98
N GLU A 602 35.18 -0.53 -8.14
CA GLU A 602 35.23 -1.70 -9.01
C GLU A 602 35.13 -1.28 -10.47
N GLU A 603 34.11 -0.50 -10.81
CA GLU A 603 33.87 -0.01 -12.18
C GLU A 603 34.74 1.19 -12.57
N LYS A 604 35.50 1.74 -11.63
CA LYS A 604 36.31 2.97 -11.81
C LYS A 604 35.50 4.16 -12.31
N LEU A 605 34.23 4.20 -11.89
CA LEU A 605 33.29 5.23 -12.27
C LEU A 605 33.26 6.32 -11.18
N SER A 606 33.45 7.58 -11.59
CA SER A 606 33.40 8.73 -10.69
C SER A 606 32.19 9.59 -11.04
N LEU A 607 31.32 9.78 -10.07
CA LEU A 607 30.07 10.54 -10.20
C LEU A 607 30.17 11.83 -9.37
N PRO A 608 30.29 13.00 -10.02
CA PRO A 608 30.24 14.27 -9.30
C PRO A 608 28.83 14.48 -8.73
N VAL A 609 28.77 14.88 -7.45
CA VAL A 609 27.53 15.12 -6.72
C VAL A 609 27.45 16.59 -6.31
N ARG A 610 26.28 17.17 -6.49
CA ARG A 610 25.93 18.49 -5.94
C ARG A 610 24.83 18.31 -4.90
N GLN A 611 25.20 18.19 -3.65
CA GLN A 611 24.30 18.02 -2.52
C GLN A 611 23.79 19.36 -2.01
N GLY A 612 22.55 19.38 -1.54
CA GLY A 612 21.97 20.50 -0.80
C GLY A 612 20.73 20.04 -0.04
N PHE A 613 20.43 20.74 1.06
CA PHE A 613 19.19 20.56 1.82
C PHE A 613 18.33 21.79 1.62
N PHE A 614 17.08 21.57 1.26
CA PHE A 614 16.15 22.63 0.89
C PHE A 614 14.80 22.42 1.56
N TRP A 615 14.04 23.48 1.67
CA TRP A 615 12.67 23.47 2.15
C TRP A 615 11.81 24.40 1.32
N TYR A 616 10.51 24.18 1.35
CA TYR A 616 9.50 25.01 0.70
C TYR A 616 8.55 25.58 1.73
N ASN A 617 8.12 26.84 1.57
CA ASN A 617 6.93 27.32 2.24
C ASN A 617 5.69 26.64 1.65
N ALA A 618 4.76 26.23 2.48
CA ALA A 618 3.47 25.72 2.05
C ALA A 618 2.62 26.87 1.50
N SER A 619 2.01 26.66 0.33
CA SER A 619 1.01 27.58 -0.19
C SER A 619 -0.30 27.45 0.60
N PRO A 620 -0.92 28.57 1.00
CA PRO A 620 -2.26 28.57 1.60
C PRO A 620 -3.40 28.50 0.55
N GLY A 621 -3.07 28.47 -0.73
CA GLY A 621 -4.00 28.69 -1.83
C GLY A 621 -3.94 30.12 -2.36
N ASP A 622 -4.58 30.39 -3.51
CA ASP A 622 -4.69 31.69 -4.14
C ASP A 622 -6.05 31.86 -4.84
N GLU A 623 -6.23 32.95 -5.60
CA GLU A 623 -7.49 33.24 -6.32
C GLU A 623 -7.82 32.22 -7.41
N GLN A 624 -6.82 31.58 -8.02
CA GLN A 624 -7.01 30.54 -9.05
C GLN A 624 -7.40 29.21 -8.46
N SER A 625 -6.94 28.91 -7.25
CA SER A 625 -7.25 27.71 -6.51
C SER A 625 -7.08 27.94 -5.02
N SER A 626 -8.13 27.71 -4.27
CA SER A 626 -8.11 27.76 -2.80
C SER A 626 -7.37 26.56 -2.19
N GLN A 627 -6.97 25.55 -3.00
CA GLN A 627 -6.29 24.36 -2.54
C GLN A 627 -4.95 24.70 -1.90
N ALA A 628 -4.82 24.40 -0.61
CA ALA A 628 -3.59 24.57 0.16
C ALA A 628 -2.69 23.33 0.08
N SER A 629 -1.39 23.50 0.31
CA SER A 629 -0.49 22.37 0.58
C SER A 629 -0.91 21.66 1.87
N GLY A 630 -0.91 20.32 1.87
CA GLY A 630 -1.38 19.52 3.01
C GLY A 630 -0.99 18.05 2.91
N ALA A 631 -1.75 17.18 3.57
CA ALA A 631 -1.46 15.74 3.59
C ALA A 631 -1.51 15.11 2.20
N TYR A 632 -2.44 15.54 1.35
CA TYR A 632 -2.61 15.04 -0.02
C TYR A 632 -1.75 15.79 -1.02
N ILE A 633 -1.78 17.13 -0.98
CA ILE A 633 -1.24 18.04 -1.99
C ILE A 633 0.12 18.56 -1.55
N PHE A 634 1.10 18.51 -2.46
CA PHE A 634 2.33 19.25 -2.35
C PHE A 634 2.23 20.50 -3.22
N ARG A 635 2.04 21.64 -2.60
CA ARG A 635 1.94 22.94 -3.27
C ARG A 635 2.91 23.93 -2.65
N PRO A 636 4.11 24.15 -3.24
CA PRO A 636 5.06 25.13 -2.75
C PRO A 636 4.59 26.55 -3.05
N TRP A 637 4.81 27.46 -2.10
CA TRP A 637 4.51 28.88 -2.30
C TRP A 637 5.37 29.53 -3.38
N GLN A 638 6.65 29.13 -3.47
CA GLN A 638 7.58 29.66 -4.46
C GLN A 638 8.16 28.54 -5.34
N LEU A 639 8.51 28.91 -6.59
CA LEU A 639 9.05 27.97 -7.59
C LEU A 639 10.42 27.36 -7.18
N LYS A 640 11.23 28.10 -6.43
CA LYS A 640 12.56 27.62 -6.02
C LYS A 640 12.57 27.30 -4.54
N PRO A 641 13.14 26.16 -4.15
CA PRO A 641 13.29 25.82 -2.75
C PRO A 641 14.27 26.76 -2.05
N LEU A 642 14.05 26.99 -0.77
CA LEU A 642 14.94 27.75 0.09
C LEU A 642 16.01 26.83 0.68
N PRO A 643 17.31 27.22 0.67
CA PRO A 643 18.34 26.37 1.25
C PRO A 643 18.23 26.36 2.79
N VAL A 644 18.25 25.16 3.36
CA VAL A 644 18.33 24.96 4.82
C VAL A 644 19.68 25.49 5.33
N SER A 645 20.77 25.13 4.66
CA SER A 645 22.10 25.62 4.91
C SER A 645 22.96 25.46 3.66
N ARG A 646 23.96 26.33 3.51
CA ARG A 646 25.00 26.24 2.47
C ARG A 646 26.21 25.40 2.89
N TRP A 647 26.24 24.94 4.13
CA TRP A 647 27.31 24.14 4.68
C TRP A 647 26.77 23.14 5.71
N ALA A 648 27.51 22.05 5.91
CA ALA A 648 27.24 21.02 6.89
C ALA A 648 28.44 20.75 7.75
N GLN A 649 28.23 20.46 9.02
CA GLN A 649 29.30 20.00 9.90
C GLN A 649 29.45 18.49 9.76
N ILE A 650 30.68 18.07 9.43
CA ILE A 650 30.98 16.64 9.28
C ILE A 650 31.85 16.18 10.45
N ARG A 651 31.49 14.99 10.96
CA ARG A 651 32.31 14.26 11.92
C ARG A 651 32.67 12.90 11.37
N LEU A 652 33.96 12.61 11.23
CA LEU A 652 34.44 11.29 10.84
C LEU A 652 34.47 10.37 12.07
N VAL A 653 33.82 9.23 11.98
CA VAL A 653 33.83 8.19 13.01
C VAL A 653 34.42 6.93 12.42
N LYS A 654 35.62 6.52 12.89
CA LYS A 654 36.23 5.25 12.46
C LYS A 654 35.66 4.11 13.29
N VAL A 655 35.11 3.10 12.61
CA VAL A 655 34.52 1.93 13.23
C VAL A 655 35.49 0.77 13.40
N SER A 656 36.44 0.61 12.47
CA SER A 656 37.58 -0.33 12.56
C SER A 656 38.55 -0.08 11.42
N THR A 657 39.66 -0.84 11.37
CA THR A 657 40.62 -0.80 10.26
C THR A 657 40.01 -1.32 8.94
N TYR A 658 38.88 -1.99 8.98
CA TYR A 658 38.18 -2.60 7.82
C TYR A 658 36.81 -1.99 7.50
N VAL A 659 36.25 -1.18 8.40
CA VAL A 659 34.92 -0.58 8.19
C VAL A 659 34.94 0.86 8.70
N SER A 660 34.73 1.81 7.81
CA SER A 660 34.47 3.19 8.19
C SER A 660 32.99 3.50 8.00
N ALA A 661 32.32 3.90 9.07
CA ALA A 661 30.97 4.47 8.98
C ALA A 661 31.08 5.98 9.23
N GLN A 662 30.41 6.75 8.41
CA GLN A 662 30.35 8.20 8.57
C GLN A 662 28.93 8.66 8.85
N ARG A 663 28.79 9.52 9.81
CA ARG A 663 27.54 10.20 10.12
C ARG A 663 27.73 11.69 9.81
N ALA A 664 26.96 12.20 8.85
CA ALA A 664 26.89 13.64 8.64
C ALA A 664 25.74 14.19 9.51
N ALA A 665 26.05 15.11 10.42
CA ALA A 665 25.06 15.85 11.17
C ALA A 665 25.11 17.31 10.73
N SER A 666 24.02 17.88 10.27
CA SER A 666 23.89 19.32 10.08
C SER A 666 23.38 19.94 11.37
N THR A 667 24.14 20.83 11.98
CA THR A 667 23.64 21.65 13.10
C THR A 667 23.26 23.02 12.57
N GLN A 668 22.04 23.44 12.80
CA GLN A 668 21.58 24.81 12.58
C GLN A 668 21.59 25.59 13.90
N SER A 669 22.22 26.76 13.89
CA SER A 669 22.05 27.78 14.91
C SER A 669 20.86 28.68 14.53
N HIS A 670 19.62 28.37 14.65
CA HIS A 670 18.45 29.24 14.55
C HIS A 670 17.25 28.69 13.78
N LEU A 671 16.94 27.39 13.85
CA LEU A 671 15.59 26.88 13.50
C LEU A 671 15.16 25.81 14.50
N ALA A 672 13.87 25.74 14.72
CA ALA A 672 13.21 24.98 15.78
C ALA A 672 13.79 23.59 16.08
N PRO A 673 13.79 23.14 17.35
CA PRO A 673 14.34 21.82 17.73
C PRO A 673 13.49 20.72 17.09
N GLY A 674 14.09 19.88 16.26
CA GLY A 674 13.41 18.69 15.73
C GLY A 674 13.90 18.12 14.41
N LEU A 675 14.69 18.81 13.60
CA LEU A 675 15.14 18.30 12.29
C LEU A 675 16.65 18.01 12.29
N HIS A 676 17.02 16.78 12.59
CA HIS A 676 18.38 16.28 12.38
C HIS A 676 18.39 15.20 11.31
N PRO A 677 18.73 15.50 10.05
CA PRO A 677 18.95 14.45 9.06
C PRO A 677 20.23 13.70 9.42
N VAL A 678 20.09 12.42 9.66
CA VAL A 678 21.20 11.51 9.91
C VAL A 678 21.35 10.63 8.68
N PHE A 679 22.46 10.74 7.96
CA PHE A 679 22.83 9.80 6.91
C PHE A 679 23.77 8.74 7.47
N SER A 680 23.41 7.50 7.31
CA SER A 680 24.26 6.34 7.56
C SER A 680 24.42 5.59 6.25
N LEU A 681 25.67 5.48 5.77
CA LEU A 681 26.04 4.52 4.75
C LEU A 681 26.41 3.23 5.49
N SER A 682 25.51 2.27 5.49
CA SER A 682 25.79 0.89 5.93
C SER A 682 25.75 -0.04 4.72
N HIS A 683 26.66 -1.03 4.74
CA HIS A 683 26.73 -2.10 3.74
C HIS A 683 25.57 -3.04 3.82
#